data_e57b49a9d61889bcc0f9cfc26997dd2a
#
_entry.id   e57b49a9d61889bcc0f9cfc26997dd2a
#
_cell.length_a   1.000
_cell.length_b   1.000
_cell.length_c   1.000
_cell.angle_alpha   90.00
_cell.angle_beta   90.00
_cell.angle_gamma   90.00
#
_symmetry.space_group_name_H-M   'P 1'
#
loop_
_entity.id
_entity.type
_entity.pdbx_description
1 polymer ?
#
loop_
_entity_poly.entity_id
_entity_poly.type
_entity_poly.pdbx_seq_one_letter_code
_entity_poly.pdbx_strand_id
1 'polypeptide(L)'
;MHKWYQIKAALSDPKSAEIYIYGNIGDRWDENGVIAADLVRELGNLDVNAITLRINSYGGSVPDGLAIYNALKRHQATVDVHVDGVAISCASYIAMAGDTVTMAKNALMMIHAPWAVAVGNAADMREYADVLDRYAKAMAVGYADKSEKTLDECLPLLMDGNDHWMDADEALAAGFCDSVGPEVQVSAALSYWREFSRVTPRGDARRIFTQEKRTMEELDKQTNTEPVATATTTNAPSVGGRTRADNEMIVAMFKPFMSRDGITDMQTAILSDPDITVDKASAMLLAKLGSDASPANPIGARPNIETIEDENDKRRDAMSMALLARAGLRDASGQFVRADSSNPYRGHRLLDLARESLAHGNVKTSGMSQMEVVGAAFTQSTSDFPILLESTMNKVLQNAYAVAALTWRRFCAVGSVSDFRANPRYRVGSLSNLDTVNELGEFKNKTIPDGEKSTITATTRGNIINLSRQAIVNDDLGAFLGLSSSLGRAAARTIEADVYALLALNSGLGPTMADSYTLFHANHANITTGAALAMLALDADRVAMASQKDVGGNDYLDLMPAVLLVPISLGGSARSIIAAEYDPDTANKLQKPNIVRNMVRDVVDTPRLTGTRRYLFADPAEAPVIEVAFLDGVQDPYLEMQGGFDVDGARWKVRLDYGVGAIDYRGAVTNAGV
;
A
#
# COMPACT_ATOMS: atom_id res chain seq x y z
N MET A 1 7.77 4.98 12.11
CA MET A 1 8.08 5.82 10.93
C MET A 1 9.19 5.12 10.16
N HIS A 2 8.91 4.61 8.98
CA HIS A 2 9.97 4.12 8.08
C HIS A 2 10.48 5.32 7.27
N LYS A 3 11.64 5.87 7.67
CA LYS A 3 12.34 6.88 6.86
C LYS A 3 13.04 6.16 5.69
N TRP A 4 12.85 6.62 4.45
CA TRP A 4 13.55 6.12 3.27
C TRP A 4 15.02 6.57 3.20
N TYR A 5 15.45 7.44 4.13
CA TYR A 5 16.84 7.81 4.32
C TYR A 5 17.27 7.78 5.78
N GLN A 6 18.55 7.65 6.02
CA GLN A 6 19.17 7.70 7.35
C GLN A 6 20.51 8.41 7.27
N ILE A 7 20.77 9.31 8.22
CA ILE A 7 22.08 9.97 8.37
C ILE A 7 22.74 9.44 9.64
N LYS A 8 23.98 8.97 9.52
CA LYS A 8 24.80 8.50 10.65
C LYS A 8 26.12 9.28 10.66
N ALA A 9 26.59 9.65 11.84
CA ALA A 9 27.99 10.07 11.99
C ALA A 9 28.88 8.84 11.75
N ALA A 10 29.95 8.99 10.96
CA ALA A 10 30.89 7.90 10.77
C ALA A 10 31.61 7.59 12.08
N LEU A 11 31.66 6.30 12.44
CA LEU A 11 32.30 5.84 13.68
C LEU A 11 33.81 6.08 13.74
N SER A 12 34.45 6.24 12.58
CA SER A 12 35.90 6.36 12.44
C SER A 12 36.42 7.79 12.34
N ASP A 13 35.57 8.76 11.97
CA ASP A 13 35.96 10.16 11.79
C ASP A 13 34.78 11.10 12.09
N PRO A 14 34.87 11.96 13.12
CA PRO A 14 33.83 12.91 13.50
C PRO A 14 33.55 14.00 12.44
N LYS A 15 34.38 14.11 11.42
CA LYS A 15 34.27 15.03 10.29
C LYS A 15 33.69 14.34 9.04
N SER A 16 33.18 13.13 9.15
CA SER A 16 32.53 12.42 8.06
C SER A 16 31.12 11.93 8.45
N ALA A 17 30.22 11.90 7.46
CA ALA A 17 28.85 11.41 7.61
C ALA A 17 28.56 10.32 6.59
N GLU A 18 27.78 9.33 7.02
CA GLU A 18 27.25 8.29 6.15
C GLU A 18 25.75 8.48 5.98
N ILE A 19 25.29 8.58 4.73
CA ILE A 19 23.89 8.81 4.37
C ILE A 19 23.39 7.61 3.58
N TYR A 20 22.29 7.04 3.99
CA TYR A 20 21.62 5.93 3.32
C TYR A 20 20.35 6.45 2.65
N ILE A 21 20.18 6.20 1.34
CA ILE A 21 18.94 6.38 0.60
C ILE A 21 18.45 4.98 0.19
N TYR A 22 17.62 4.38 1.05
CA TYR A 22 17.09 3.03 0.89
C TYR A 22 15.56 3.09 0.91
N GLY A 23 14.94 3.01 -0.27
CA GLY A 23 13.49 3.07 -0.46
C GLY A 23 13.05 4.12 -1.49
N ASN A 24 11.76 4.42 -1.54
CA ASN A 24 11.18 5.35 -2.51
C ASN A 24 11.40 6.81 -2.10
N ILE A 25 11.89 7.64 -3.01
CA ILE A 25 12.22 9.04 -2.78
C ILE A 25 10.97 9.90 -2.86
N GLY A 26 10.67 10.67 -1.79
CA GLY A 26 9.55 11.60 -1.78
C GLY A 26 8.18 10.90 -1.80
N ASP A 27 8.01 9.81 -1.07
CA ASP A 27 6.75 9.07 -1.03
C ASP A 27 5.64 9.91 -0.40
N ARG A 28 4.81 10.51 -1.26
CA ARG A 28 3.65 11.34 -0.87
C ARG A 28 2.37 10.52 -0.66
N TRP A 29 2.40 9.22 -0.90
CA TRP A 29 1.24 8.33 -0.78
C TRP A 29 1.05 7.79 0.64
N ASP A 30 2.05 7.94 1.51
CA ASP A 30 1.95 7.65 2.94
C ASP A 30 1.75 8.96 3.71
N GLU A 31 0.67 9.09 4.47
CA GLU A 31 0.36 10.27 5.32
C GLU A 31 1.48 10.60 6.33
N ASN A 32 2.44 9.69 6.52
CA ASN A 32 3.65 9.85 7.32
C ASN A 32 4.94 9.88 6.47
N GLY A 33 4.84 10.06 5.16
CA GLY A 33 5.97 10.07 4.23
C GLY A 33 6.97 11.19 4.57
N VAL A 34 8.25 10.85 4.55
CA VAL A 34 9.35 11.82 4.77
C VAL A 34 9.65 12.49 3.45
N ILE A 35 9.47 13.80 3.37
CA ILE A 35 9.72 14.59 2.16
C ILE A 35 11.22 14.91 2.01
N ALA A 36 11.68 15.12 0.76
CA ALA A 36 13.08 15.47 0.48
C ALA A 36 13.55 16.73 1.20
N ALA A 37 12.67 17.65 1.51
CA ALA A 37 12.98 18.87 2.27
C ALA A 37 13.60 18.56 3.64
N ASP A 38 13.24 17.45 4.28
CA ASP A 38 13.84 17.05 5.55
C ASP A 38 15.30 16.60 5.36
N LEU A 39 15.57 15.77 4.34
CA LEU A 39 16.94 15.37 4.01
C LEU A 39 17.80 16.60 3.60
N VAL A 40 17.26 17.48 2.76
CA VAL A 40 17.96 18.71 2.34
C VAL A 40 18.29 19.62 3.53
N ARG A 41 17.37 19.73 4.48
CA ARG A 41 17.59 20.51 5.72
C ARG A 41 18.64 19.85 6.62
N GLU A 42 18.58 18.53 6.78
CA GLU A 42 19.57 17.79 7.55
C GLU A 42 20.96 17.89 6.90
N LEU A 43 21.07 17.76 5.56
CA LEU A 43 22.30 17.99 4.81
C LEU A 43 22.87 19.40 5.03
N GLY A 44 22.04 20.43 4.96
CA GLY A 44 22.47 21.82 5.18
C GLY A 44 22.99 22.11 6.59
N ASN A 45 22.69 21.26 7.56
CA ASN A 45 23.15 21.38 8.94
C ASN A 45 24.40 20.51 9.25
N LEU A 46 24.87 19.70 8.29
CA LEU A 46 26.06 18.86 8.47
C LEU A 46 27.34 19.71 8.33
N ASP A 47 28.14 19.77 9.38
CA ASP A 47 29.49 20.35 9.35
C ASP A 47 30.53 19.23 9.21
N VAL A 48 30.64 18.67 8.01
CA VAL A 48 31.54 17.54 7.70
C VAL A 48 32.38 17.83 6.46
N ASN A 49 33.53 17.15 6.33
CA ASN A 49 34.43 17.27 5.19
C ASN A 49 34.19 16.15 4.14
N ALA A 50 33.59 15.04 4.53
CA ALA A 50 33.30 13.92 3.65
C ALA A 50 31.89 13.36 3.93
N ILE A 51 31.17 13.00 2.86
CA ILE A 51 29.87 12.34 2.88
C ILE A 51 30.00 11.06 2.08
N THR A 52 29.72 9.92 2.72
CA THR A 52 29.51 8.65 2.03
C THR A 52 28.02 8.46 1.81
N LEU A 53 27.57 8.51 0.56
CA LEU A 53 26.16 8.32 0.20
C LEU A 53 25.95 6.91 -0.33
N ARG A 54 25.16 6.10 0.38
CA ARG A 54 24.81 4.74 -0.01
C ARG A 54 23.41 4.69 -0.59
N ILE A 55 23.27 4.13 -1.79
CA ILE A 55 22.01 4.11 -2.54
C ILE A 55 21.57 2.68 -2.79
N ASN A 56 20.29 2.41 -2.42
CA ASN A 56 19.54 1.24 -2.82
C ASN A 56 18.06 1.66 -2.98
N SER A 57 17.75 2.27 -4.12
CA SER A 57 16.47 2.95 -4.34
C SER A 57 15.97 2.78 -5.77
N TYR A 58 14.67 2.62 -5.88
CA TYR A 58 13.97 2.57 -7.17
C TYR A 58 13.59 3.97 -7.70
N GLY A 59 14.02 5.03 -7.03
CA GLY A 59 13.65 6.39 -7.41
C GLY A 59 12.40 6.89 -6.73
N GLY A 60 11.64 7.72 -7.42
CA GLY A 60 10.41 8.35 -6.90
C GLY A 60 10.19 9.74 -7.49
N SER A 61 9.85 10.74 -6.66
CA SER A 61 9.55 12.11 -7.08
C SER A 61 10.74 12.80 -7.74
N VAL A 62 10.61 13.19 -9.01
CA VAL A 62 11.66 13.90 -9.76
C VAL A 62 12.00 15.25 -9.15
N PRO A 63 11.02 16.11 -8.74
CA PRO A 63 11.33 17.36 -8.04
C PRO A 63 12.16 17.16 -6.78
N ASP A 64 11.87 16.12 -6.00
CA ASP A 64 12.60 15.77 -4.79
C ASP A 64 14.00 15.28 -5.11
N GLY A 65 14.16 14.45 -6.16
CA GLY A 65 15.47 14.02 -6.66
C GLY A 65 16.37 15.18 -7.11
N LEU A 66 15.81 16.16 -7.82
CA LEU A 66 16.49 17.39 -8.21
C LEU A 66 16.93 18.22 -6.99
N ALA A 67 16.08 18.34 -5.98
CA ALA A 67 16.38 19.08 -4.77
C ALA A 67 17.54 18.44 -3.99
N ILE A 68 17.54 17.10 -3.85
CA ILE A 68 18.59 16.33 -3.19
C ILE A 68 19.93 16.44 -3.97
N TYR A 69 19.87 16.22 -5.29
CA TYR A 69 21.06 16.37 -6.16
C TYR A 69 21.69 17.74 -5.98
N ASN A 70 20.92 18.81 -6.08
CA ASN A 70 21.41 20.18 -5.93
C ASN A 70 21.90 20.47 -4.50
N ALA A 71 21.33 19.85 -3.48
CA ALA A 71 21.80 20.00 -2.10
C ALA A 71 23.17 19.34 -1.90
N LEU A 72 23.37 18.13 -2.43
CA LEU A 72 24.66 17.43 -2.41
C LEU A 72 25.74 18.21 -3.17
N LYS A 73 25.43 18.67 -4.40
CA LYS A 73 26.36 19.48 -5.21
C LYS A 73 26.77 20.81 -4.57
N ARG A 74 25.92 21.40 -3.74
CA ARG A 74 26.25 22.64 -3.01
C ARG A 74 26.98 22.40 -1.69
N HIS A 75 27.00 21.17 -1.20
CA HIS A 75 27.67 20.87 0.05
C HIS A 75 29.19 21.01 -0.07
N GLN A 76 29.86 21.48 1.00
CA GLN A 76 31.32 21.70 0.99
C GLN A 76 32.12 20.39 1.12
N ALA A 77 31.49 19.33 1.61
CA ALA A 77 32.10 18.01 1.75
C ALA A 77 32.28 17.33 0.40
N THR A 78 33.33 16.52 0.27
CA THR A 78 33.48 15.56 -0.82
C THR A 78 32.39 14.48 -0.68
N VAL A 79 31.66 14.20 -1.75
CA VAL A 79 30.57 13.22 -1.78
C VAL A 79 31.04 11.95 -2.50
N ASP A 80 31.15 10.85 -1.76
CA ASP A 80 31.48 9.52 -2.28
C ASP A 80 30.22 8.65 -2.31
N VAL A 81 29.75 8.29 -3.51
CA VAL A 81 28.51 7.54 -3.71
C VAL A 81 28.79 6.07 -3.91
N HIS A 82 28.06 5.23 -3.18
CA HIS A 82 28.08 3.78 -3.32
C HIS A 82 26.69 3.27 -3.70
N VAL A 83 26.55 2.65 -4.87
CA VAL A 83 25.33 1.94 -5.27
C VAL A 83 25.42 0.51 -4.76
N ASP A 84 24.68 0.20 -3.68
CA ASP A 84 24.78 -1.09 -3.00
C ASP A 84 23.91 -2.19 -3.63
N GLY A 85 22.83 -1.81 -4.31
CA GLY A 85 21.93 -2.74 -4.98
C GLY A 85 21.37 -2.13 -6.26
N VAL A 86 20.45 -1.17 -6.13
CA VAL A 86 19.83 -0.53 -7.29
C VAL A 86 19.84 1.00 -7.19
N ALA A 87 20.09 1.66 -8.33
CA ALA A 87 19.90 3.10 -8.50
C ALA A 87 19.03 3.33 -9.74
N ILE A 88 17.73 3.45 -9.55
CA ILE A 88 16.72 3.47 -10.63
C ILE A 88 16.07 4.85 -10.69
N SER A 89 15.78 5.35 -11.91
CA SER A 89 15.04 6.59 -12.11
C SER A 89 15.72 7.79 -11.43
N CYS A 90 15.01 8.61 -10.63
CA CYS A 90 15.63 9.76 -9.95
C CYS A 90 16.73 9.37 -8.93
N ALA A 91 16.81 8.10 -8.48
CA ALA A 91 17.92 7.64 -7.66
C ALA A 91 19.24 7.54 -8.44
N SER A 92 19.19 7.14 -9.72
CA SER A 92 20.35 7.19 -10.59
C SER A 92 20.83 8.63 -10.83
N TYR A 93 19.88 9.57 -10.94
CA TYR A 93 20.19 10.99 -11.03
C TYR A 93 20.87 11.54 -9.77
N ILE A 94 20.39 11.17 -8.58
CA ILE A 94 21.02 11.56 -7.31
C ILE A 94 22.45 11.01 -7.22
N ALA A 95 22.69 9.79 -7.73
CA ALA A 95 24.04 9.23 -7.77
C ALA A 95 25.03 10.10 -8.55
N MET A 96 24.58 10.80 -9.59
CA MET A 96 25.42 11.74 -10.38
C MET A 96 25.88 12.97 -9.56
N ALA A 97 25.35 13.17 -8.37
CA ALA A 97 25.84 14.23 -7.48
C ALA A 97 27.21 13.91 -6.84
N GLY A 98 27.62 12.64 -6.85
CA GLY A 98 28.90 12.21 -6.27
C GLY A 98 30.12 12.74 -7.02
N ASP A 99 31.14 13.11 -6.25
CA ASP A 99 32.49 13.35 -6.80
C ASP A 99 33.06 12.03 -7.31
N THR A 100 32.87 10.94 -6.53
CA THR A 100 33.13 9.58 -6.97
C THR A 100 31.84 8.74 -6.86
N VAL A 101 31.64 7.83 -7.83
CA VAL A 101 30.51 6.89 -7.85
C VAL A 101 31.05 5.47 -8.01
N THR A 102 30.83 4.64 -7.01
CA THR A 102 31.21 3.22 -7.02
C THR A 102 29.95 2.36 -7.07
N MET A 103 29.86 1.46 -8.02
CA MET A 103 28.78 0.46 -8.07
C MET A 103 29.28 -0.88 -7.58
N ALA A 104 28.51 -1.56 -6.71
CA ALA A 104 28.79 -2.96 -6.40
C ALA A 104 28.67 -3.80 -7.68
N LYS A 105 29.46 -4.86 -7.81
CA LYS A 105 29.50 -5.70 -9.02
C LYS A 105 28.16 -6.31 -9.40
N ASN A 106 27.29 -6.55 -8.41
CA ASN A 106 25.94 -7.05 -8.56
C ASN A 106 24.87 -5.95 -8.52
N ALA A 107 25.24 -4.68 -8.56
CA ALA A 107 24.31 -3.55 -8.59
C ALA A 107 23.82 -3.24 -10.00
N LEU A 108 22.62 -2.64 -10.08
CA LEU A 108 22.01 -2.21 -11.33
C LEU A 108 21.69 -0.71 -11.29
N MET A 109 21.86 -0.07 -12.44
CA MET A 109 21.43 1.31 -12.66
C MET A 109 20.40 1.36 -13.79
N MET A 110 19.40 2.26 -13.68
CA MET A 110 18.43 2.47 -14.76
C MET A 110 18.10 3.95 -14.92
N ILE A 111 18.13 4.39 -16.18
CA ILE A 111 17.79 5.75 -16.60
C ILE A 111 16.59 5.65 -17.52
N HIS A 112 15.59 6.49 -17.31
CA HIS A 112 14.41 6.58 -18.18
C HIS A 112 13.81 7.99 -18.18
N ALA A 113 12.87 8.22 -19.10
CA ALA A 113 12.11 9.47 -19.19
C ALA A 113 11.32 9.74 -17.90
N PRO A 114 11.30 10.99 -17.40
CA PRO A 114 10.35 11.39 -16.38
C PRO A 114 8.93 11.10 -16.82
N TRP A 115 8.11 10.51 -15.95
CA TRP A 115 6.73 10.20 -16.27
C TRP A 115 5.77 10.68 -15.18
N ALA A 116 4.54 10.96 -15.56
CA ALA A 116 3.47 11.32 -14.63
C ALA A 116 2.12 10.80 -15.13
N VAL A 117 1.17 10.67 -14.23
CA VAL A 117 -0.24 10.46 -14.58
C VAL A 117 -0.89 11.84 -14.72
N ALA A 118 -1.39 12.15 -15.91
CA ALA A 118 -2.08 13.40 -16.19
C ALA A 118 -3.51 13.13 -16.64
N VAL A 119 -4.45 13.97 -16.20
CA VAL A 119 -5.86 13.93 -16.59
C VAL A 119 -6.26 15.34 -17.00
N GLY A 120 -6.81 15.51 -18.21
CA GLY A 120 -7.22 16.81 -18.69
C GLY A 120 -7.64 16.75 -20.18
N ASN A 121 -7.85 17.91 -20.78
CA ASN A 121 -8.12 18.04 -22.20
C ASN A 121 -6.81 17.99 -23.03
N ALA A 122 -6.91 18.08 -24.36
CA ALA A 122 -5.74 17.97 -25.24
C ALA A 122 -4.71 19.11 -25.05
N ALA A 123 -5.12 20.28 -24.55
CA ALA A 123 -4.19 21.37 -24.24
C ALA A 123 -3.42 21.07 -22.97
N ASP A 124 -4.13 20.62 -21.93
CA ASP A 124 -3.54 20.22 -20.65
C ASP A 124 -2.50 19.10 -20.84
N MET A 125 -2.82 18.08 -21.68
CA MET A 125 -1.88 17.00 -21.97
C MET A 125 -0.59 17.50 -22.63
N ARG A 126 -0.67 18.51 -23.53
CA ARG A 126 0.53 19.08 -24.14
C ARG A 126 1.34 19.89 -23.13
N GLU A 127 0.68 20.65 -22.27
CA GLU A 127 1.35 21.39 -21.19
C GLU A 127 2.08 20.45 -20.23
N TYR A 128 1.44 19.34 -19.83
CA TYR A 128 2.10 18.30 -19.02
C TYR A 128 3.30 17.67 -19.74
N ALA A 129 3.17 17.37 -21.03
CA ALA A 129 4.27 16.84 -21.83
C ALA A 129 5.46 17.84 -21.86
N ASP A 130 5.18 19.13 -22.07
CA ASP A 130 6.21 20.19 -22.06
C ASP A 130 6.91 20.28 -20.68
N VAL A 131 6.19 20.08 -19.57
CA VAL A 131 6.77 20.05 -18.22
C VAL A 131 7.69 18.84 -18.04
N LEU A 132 7.28 17.64 -18.48
CA LEU A 132 8.10 16.44 -18.43
C LEU A 132 9.38 16.59 -19.26
N ASP A 133 9.28 17.20 -20.45
CA ASP A 133 10.43 17.51 -21.31
C ASP A 133 11.41 18.49 -20.63
N ARG A 134 10.91 19.44 -19.86
CA ARG A 134 11.76 20.34 -19.07
C ARG A 134 12.50 19.61 -17.95
N TYR A 135 11.82 18.66 -17.27
CA TYR A 135 12.47 17.80 -16.27
C TYR A 135 13.54 16.93 -16.92
N ALA A 136 13.26 16.29 -18.07
CA ALA A 136 14.22 15.51 -18.82
C ALA A 136 15.48 16.33 -19.20
N LYS A 137 15.29 17.54 -19.71
CA LYS A 137 16.41 18.47 -20.02
C LYS A 137 17.20 18.86 -18.78
N ALA A 138 16.54 19.13 -17.66
CA ALA A 138 17.21 19.47 -16.40
C ALA A 138 18.04 18.31 -15.86
N MET A 139 17.53 17.08 -15.94
CA MET A 139 18.26 15.88 -15.51
C MET A 139 19.40 15.53 -16.46
N ALA A 140 19.23 15.72 -17.78
CA ALA A 140 20.26 15.46 -18.77
C ALA A 140 21.58 16.22 -18.49
N VAL A 141 21.48 17.42 -17.91
CA VAL A 141 22.67 18.22 -17.51
C VAL A 141 23.49 17.47 -16.46
N GLY A 142 22.86 16.93 -15.42
CA GLY A 142 23.58 16.21 -14.35
C GLY A 142 24.21 14.90 -14.83
N TYR A 143 23.55 14.19 -15.75
CA TYR A 143 24.13 13.00 -16.38
C TYR A 143 25.32 13.36 -17.29
N ALA A 144 25.20 14.45 -18.05
CA ALA A 144 26.28 14.94 -18.92
C ALA A 144 27.50 15.38 -18.10
N ASP A 145 27.27 16.13 -17.02
CA ASP A 145 28.35 16.60 -16.14
C ASP A 145 29.16 15.43 -15.52
N LYS A 146 28.48 14.32 -15.18
CA LYS A 146 29.12 13.16 -14.55
C LYS A 146 29.83 12.26 -15.57
N SER A 147 29.18 12.00 -16.70
CA SER A 147 29.68 11.03 -17.69
C SER A 147 30.66 11.59 -18.70
N GLU A 148 30.99 12.90 -18.63
CA GLU A 148 31.78 13.62 -19.64
C GLU A 148 31.18 13.56 -21.07
N LYS A 149 29.90 13.17 -21.18
CA LYS A 149 29.13 13.13 -22.44
C LYS A 149 28.57 14.51 -22.75
N THR A 150 28.21 14.71 -24.00
CA THR A 150 27.47 15.92 -24.41
C THR A 150 26.02 15.81 -23.96
N LEU A 151 25.33 16.97 -23.84
CA LEU A 151 23.90 17.01 -23.54
C LEU A 151 23.07 16.25 -24.60
N ASP A 152 23.49 16.33 -25.87
CA ASP A 152 22.82 15.67 -27.00
C ASP A 152 22.95 14.12 -26.94
N GLU A 153 23.96 13.60 -26.25
CA GLU A 153 24.10 12.15 -26.01
C GLU A 153 23.32 11.67 -24.78
N CYS A 154 23.14 12.50 -23.77
CA CYS A 154 22.39 12.14 -22.56
C CYS A 154 20.87 12.37 -22.69
N LEU A 155 20.44 13.35 -23.47
CA LEU A 155 19.04 13.70 -23.61
C LEU A 155 18.17 12.58 -24.18
N PRO A 156 18.61 11.78 -25.19
CA PRO A 156 17.84 10.63 -25.67
C PRO A 156 17.51 9.60 -24.58
N LEU A 157 18.40 9.36 -23.62
CA LEU A 157 18.17 8.43 -22.51
C LEU A 157 16.97 8.82 -21.64
N LEU A 158 16.55 10.08 -21.72
CA LEU A 158 15.45 10.67 -20.94
C LEU A 158 14.25 11.06 -21.80
N MET A 159 14.28 10.84 -23.12
CA MET A 159 13.22 11.28 -24.05
C MET A 159 12.79 10.22 -25.06
N ASP A 160 13.51 9.12 -25.22
CA ASP A 160 13.20 8.09 -26.23
C ASP A 160 12.09 7.12 -25.80
N GLY A 161 11.64 7.22 -24.53
CA GLY A 161 10.57 6.40 -23.97
C GLY A 161 10.99 4.97 -23.62
N ASN A 162 12.27 4.67 -23.61
CA ASN A 162 12.81 3.37 -23.21
C ASN A 162 13.41 3.41 -21.80
N ASP A 163 13.49 2.23 -21.17
CA ASP A 163 14.22 2.04 -19.92
C ASP A 163 15.63 1.57 -20.24
N HIS A 164 16.64 2.39 -19.90
CA HIS A 164 18.07 2.12 -20.12
C HIS A 164 18.65 1.46 -18.87
N TRP A 165 18.67 0.13 -18.87
CA TRP A 165 19.25 -0.68 -17.81
C TRP A 165 20.74 -0.89 -18.05
N MET A 166 21.52 -0.80 -16.97
CA MET A 166 22.98 -0.97 -17.00
C MET A 166 23.39 -1.79 -15.77
N ASP A 167 24.23 -2.78 -15.98
CA ASP A 167 25.02 -3.38 -14.91
C ASP A 167 26.21 -2.48 -14.51
N ALA A 168 27.00 -2.90 -13.53
CA ALA A 168 28.10 -2.07 -13.03
C ALA A 168 29.19 -1.84 -14.09
N ASP A 169 29.48 -2.84 -14.93
CA ASP A 169 30.49 -2.73 -15.98
C ASP A 169 29.99 -1.86 -17.15
N GLU A 170 28.70 -1.96 -17.49
CA GLU A 170 28.04 -1.13 -18.49
C GLU A 170 27.95 0.33 -18.05
N ALA A 171 27.60 0.58 -16.77
CA ALA A 171 27.56 1.92 -16.20
C ALA A 171 28.94 2.58 -16.15
N LEU A 172 29.99 1.77 -15.86
CA LEU A 172 31.38 2.23 -15.91
C LEU A 172 31.79 2.60 -17.35
N ALA A 173 31.48 1.75 -18.32
CA ALA A 173 31.75 2.02 -19.73
C ALA A 173 30.99 3.23 -20.26
N ALA A 174 29.79 3.48 -19.74
CA ALA A 174 28.97 4.64 -20.08
C ALA A 174 29.40 5.94 -19.36
N GLY A 175 30.26 5.87 -18.36
CA GLY A 175 30.75 7.01 -17.58
C GLY A 175 29.82 7.45 -16.45
N PHE A 176 28.80 6.65 -16.11
CA PHE A 176 27.87 6.94 -15.01
C PHE A 176 28.35 6.43 -13.65
N CYS A 177 29.40 5.60 -13.61
CA CYS A 177 30.15 5.32 -12.40
C CYS A 177 31.66 5.36 -12.67
N ASP A 178 32.48 5.56 -11.62
CA ASP A 178 33.93 5.71 -11.71
C ASP A 178 34.64 4.39 -11.40
N SER A 179 34.01 3.48 -10.67
CA SER A 179 34.63 2.20 -10.30
C SER A 179 33.57 1.12 -9.98
N VAL A 180 33.96 -0.14 -10.17
CA VAL A 180 33.17 -1.30 -9.76
C VAL A 180 33.77 -1.88 -8.48
N GLY A 181 32.98 -1.90 -7.41
CA GLY A 181 33.35 -2.46 -6.12
C GLY A 181 33.06 -3.96 -5.99
N PRO A 182 33.46 -4.57 -4.88
CA PRO A 182 33.12 -5.98 -4.60
C PRO A 182 31.59 -6.18 -4.47
N GLU A 183 31.15 -7.42 -4.63
CA GLU A 183 29.75 -7.78 -4.41
C GLU A 183 29.29 -7.46 -2.98
N VAL A 184 28.14 -6.83 -2.85
CA VAL A 184 27.51 -6.51 -1.56
C VAL A 184 26.32 -7.42 -1.33
N GLN A 185 26.31 -8.15 -0.22
CA GLN A 185 25.12 -8.91 0.19
C GLN A 185 24.08 -7.96 0.78
N VAL A 186 23.07 -7.60 0.00
CA VAL A 186 21.98 -6.70 0.42
C VAL A 186 20.88 -7.52 1.08
N SER A 187 21.03 -7.86 2.35
CA SER A 187 20.04 -8.62 3.12
C SER A 187 18.75 -7.84 3.43
N ALA A 188 18.76 -6.52 3.27
CA ALA A 188 17.64 -5.65 3.64
C ALA A 188 16.61 -5.41 2.51
N ALA A 189 16.94 -5.71 1.24
CA ALA A 189 16.07 -5.40 0.10
C ALA A 189 14.88 -6.35 -0.07
N LEU A 190 14.92 -7.54 0.52
CA LEU A 190 13.91 -8.59 0.30
C LEU A 190 12.53 -8.30 0.90
N SER A 191 12.44 -7.48 1.93
CA SER A 191 11.14 -7.10 2.52
C SER A 191 10.33 -6.13 1.64
N TYR A 192 10.99 -5.33 0.82
CA TYR A 192 10.37 -4.37 -0.10
C TYR A 192 9.86 -5.00 -1.40
N TRP A 193 10.34 -6.16 -1.78
CA TRP A 193 9.95 -6.86 -3.02
C TRP A 193 8.45 -7.20 -3.10
N ARG A 194 7.78 -7.42 -1.97
CA ARG A 194 6.34 -7.71 -1.95
C ARG A 194 5.47 -6.52 -2.35
N GLU A 195 5.97 -5.32 -2.15
CA GLU A 195 5.24 -4.09 -2.49
C GLU A 195 5.50 -3.66 -3.94
N PHE A 196 6.64 -4.04 -4.49
CA PHE A 196 7.11 -3.66 -5.83
C PHE A 196 6.53 -4.49 -6.98
N SER A 197 5.95 -5.64 -6.71
CA SER A 197 5.24 -6.45 -7.73
C SER A 197 4.00 -5.74 -8.31
N ARG A 198 3.68 -4.54 -7.82
CA ARG A 198 2.58 -3.70 -8.33
C ARG A 198 3.00 -2.73 -9.44
N VAL A 199 4.29 -2.48 -9.62
CA VAL A 199 4.79 -1.71 -10.76
C VAL A 199 5.38 -2.69 -11.75
N THR A 200 4.66 -3.00 -12.81
CA THR A 200 5.11 -3.93 -13.86
C THR A 200 6.24 -3.31 -14.68
N PRO A 201 7.49 -3.80 -14.58
CA PRO A 201 8.52 -3.45 -15.54
C PRO A 201 8.12 -4.02 -16.92
N ARG A 202 8.25 -3.24 -17.97
CA ARG A 202 8.05 -3.73 -19.34
C ARG A 202 9.09 -4.82 -19.65
N GLY A 203 8.59 -5.95 -20.12
CA GLY A 203 9.25 -7.05 -20.85
C GLY A 203 10.62 -7.58 -20.36
N ASP A 204 11.68 -6.81 -20.46
CA ASP A 204 13.06 -7.32 -20.31
C ASP A 204 13.57 -7.37 -18.85
N ALA A 205 13.13 -6.47 -18.00
CA ALA A 205 13.48 -6.49 -16.57
C ALA A 205 12.98 -7.77 -15.85
N ARG A 206 11.88 -8.37 -16.31
CA ARG A 206 11.39 -9.66 -15.78
C ARG A 206 12.38 -10.82 -15.99
N ARG A 207 13.18 -10.77 -17.03
CA ARG A 207 14.15 -11.85 -17.32
C ARG A 207 15.36 -11.79 -16.39
N ILE A 208 15.84 -10.59 -16.08
CA ILE A 208 16.98 -10.38 -15.19
C ILE A 208 16.62 -10.84 -13.76
N PHE A 209 15.46 -10.44 -13.25
CA PHE A 209 15.01 -10.80 -11.90
C PHE A 209 14.66 -12.29 -11.71
N THR A 210 14.19 -12.98 -12.75
CA THR A 210 13.93 -14.43 -12.69
C THR A 210 15.23 -15.24 -12.70
N GLN A 211 16.29 -14.71 -13.26
CA GLN A 211 17.60 -15.37 -13.30
C GLN A 211 18.34 -15.26 -11.96
N GLU A 212 18.25 -14.10 -11.28
CA GLU A 212 18.77 -13.92 -9.92
C GLU A 212 18.09 -14.84 -8.90
N LYS A 213 16.78 -15.05 -9.01
CA LYS A 213 16.05 -15.96 -8.11
C LYS A 213 16.57 -17.41 -8.19
N ARG A 214 17.04 -17.84 -9.37
CA ARG A 214 17.66 -19.16 -9.55
C ARG A 214 19.06 -19.24 -8.93
N THR A 215 19.83 -18.16 -9.02
CA THR A 215 21.20 -18.11 -8.46
C THR A 215 21.19 -18.08 -6.94
N MET A 216 20.21 -17.44 -6.32
CA MET A 216 20.07 -17.41 -4.86
C MET A 216 19.57 -18.72 -4.26
N GLU A 217 18.69 -19.47 -4.94
CA GLU A 217 18.30 -20.82 -4.52
C GLU A 217 19.45 -21.85 -4.63
N GLU A 218 20.39 -21.65 -5.55
CA GLU A 218 21.59 -22.49 -5.64
C GLU A 218 22.64 -22.15 -4.58
N LEU A 219 22.75 -20.88 -4.13
CA LEU A 219 23.68 -20.49 -3.05
C LEU A 219 23.20 -20.98 -1.67
N ASP A 220 21.90 -21.00 -1.39
CA ASP A 220 21.35 -21.53 -0.12
C ASP A 220 21.56 -23.02 0.08
N LYS A 221 21.83 -23.77 -1.00
CA LYS A 221 22.12 -25.22 -0.93
C LYS A 221 23.57 -25.56 -0.68
N GLN A 222 24.50 -24.60 -0.73
CA GLN A 222 25.93 -24.84 -0.52
C GLN A 222 26.47 -24.44 0.86
N THR A 223 25.67 -23.84 1.75
CA THR A 223 26.14 -23.36 3.06
C THR A 223 25.65 -24.19 4.26
N ASN A 224 25.43 -25.50 4.10
CA ASN A 224 25.22 -26.40 5.22
C ASN A 224 26.44 -27.32 5.38
N THR A 225 27.52 -26.80 5.95
CA THR A 225 28.58 -27.60 6.57
C THR A 225 28.80 -27.11 8.00
N GLU A 226 28.75 -28.04 8.92
CA GLU A 226 28.78 -27.91 10.37
C GLU A 226 29.97 -27.11 10.90
N PRO A 227 29.81 -26.43 12.06
CA PRO A 227 30.92 -25.71 12.68
C PRO A 227 31.80 -26.65 13.50
N VAL A 228 33.07 -26.64 13.16
CA VAL A 228 34.13 -27.21 13.99
C VAL A 228 34.28 -26.44 15.31
N ALA A 229 34.23 -27.14 16.39
CA ALA A 229 34.44 -26.65 17.74
C ALA A 229 35.84 -26.07 17.93
N THR A 230 35.94 -24.90 18.48
CA THR A 230 37.20 -24.37 19.03
C THR A 230 37.01 -23.84 20.46
N ALA A 231 37.71 -24.50 21.29
CA ALA A 231 38.11 -24.31 22.68
C ALA A 231 37.69 -23.03 23.45
N THR A 232 37.09 -23.36 24.56
CA THR A 232 36.89 -22.58 25.78
C THR A 232 38.18 -21.99 26.33
N THR A 233 38.21 -20.69 26.59
CA THR A 233 39.03 -20.11 27.65
C THR A 233 38.13 -19.39 28.60
N THR A 234 37.96 -20.02 29.74
CA THR A 234 37.41 -19.48 30.96
C THR A 234 38.25 -18.30 31.45
N ASN A 235 37.60 -17.13 31.63
CA ASN A 235 38.08 -16.19 32.63
C ASN A 235 36.92 -15.80 33.57
N ALA A 236 37.21 -15.97 34.84
CA ALA A 236 36.36 -15.73 35.98
C ALA A 236 36.00 -14.24 36.10
N PRO A 237 34.89 -13.91 36.81
CA PRO A 237 34.48 -12.54 36.99
C PRO A 237 35.42 -11.81 37.95
N SER A 238 36.08 -10.77 37.50
CA SER A 238 36.74 -9.80 38.37
C SER A 238 35.65 -8.85 38.91
N VAL A 239 35.39 -8.94 40.19
CA VAL A 239 34.80 -7.88 40.98
C VAL A 239 35.84 -6.75 40.99
N GLY A 240 35.59 -5.69 40.27
CA GLY A 240 36.45 -4.54 40.21
C GLY A 240 35.67 -3.29 39.81
N GLY A 241 35.66 -2.31 40.70
CA GLY A 241 35.03 -1.04 40.53
C GLY A 241 35.50 -0.30 39.28
N ARG A 242 34.70 0.61 38.85
CA ARG A 242 34.86 1.51 37.67
C ARG A 242 36.28 2.02 37.52
N THR A 243 36.82 1.92 36.31
CA THR A 243 38.21 2.33 36.02
C THR A 243 38.33 3.86 35.85
N ARG A 244 39.54 4.36 35.88
CA ARG A 244 39.81 5.79 35.63
C ARG A 244 39.36 6.21 34.21
N ALA A 245 39.51 5.33 33.23
CA ALA A 245 39.05 5.56 31.87
C ALA A 245 37.52 5.69 31.78
N ASP A 246 36.77 4.89 32.55
CA ASP A 246 35.31 4.98 32.64
C ASP A 246 34.86 6.31 33.23
N ASN A 247 35.58 6.81 34.24
CA ASN A 247 35.29 8.12 34.83
C ASN A 247 35.56 9.26 33.84
N GLU A 248 36.63 9.20 33.08
CA GLU A 248 36.94 10.17 32.03
C GLU A 248 35.88 10.16 30.93
N MET A 249 35.35 8.99 30.60
CA MET A 249 34.27 8.82 29.62
C MET A 249 32.95 9.42 30.12
N ILE A 250 32.59 9.20 31.40
CA ILE A 250 31.42 9.82 32.03
C ILE A 250 31.56 11.35 32.02
N VAL A 251 32.72 11.88 32.41
CA VAL A 251 32.97 13.33 32.39
C VAL A 251 32.82 13.91 30.98
N ALA A 252 33.36 13.25 29.97
CA ALA A 252 33.26 13.68 28.58
C ALA A 252 31.80 13.69 28.10
N MET A 253 31.01 12.67 28.45
CA MET A 253 29.59 12.54 28.08
C MET A 253 28.70 13.65 28.67
N PHE A 254 28.97 14.09 29.92
CA PHE A 254 28.23 15.15 30.58
C PHE A 254 28.66 16.56 30.14
N LYS A 255 29.88 16.74 29.66
CA LYS A 255 30.47 18.03 29.32
C LYS A 255 29.59 18.92 28.39
N PRO A 256 28.94 18.41 27.32
CA PRO A 256 28.10 19.24 26.46
C PRO A 256 26.83 19.79 27.13
N PHE A 257 26.44 19.21 28.29
CA PHE A 257 25.15 19.50 28.95
C PHE A 257 25.32 20.22 30.29
N MET A 258 26.54 20.57 30.68
CA MET A 258 26.89 21.19 31.99
C MET A 258 26.22 22.55 32.26
N SER A 259 25.71 23.21 31.22
CA SER A 259 24.97 24.48 31.34
C SER A 259 23.50 24.32 31.72
N ARG A 260 22.99 23.07 31.81
CA ARG A 260 21.60 22.80 32.18
C ARG A 260 21.47 22.55 33.71
N ASP A 261 20.34 23.00 34.27
CA ASP A 261 20.07 22.87 35.72
C ASP A 261 20.07 21.40 36.18
N GLY A 262 20.79 21.12 37.27
CA GLY A 262 20.86 19.80 37.89
C GLY A 262 21.76 18.77 37.19
N ILE A 263 22.38 19.07 36.05
CA ILE A 263 23.28 18.15 35.34
C ILE A 263 24.62 18.04 36.08
N THR A 264 25.14 19.13 36.61
CA THR A 264 26.40 19.16 37.40
C THR A 264 26.28 18.31 38.65
N ASP A 265 25.17 18.45 39.38
CA ASP A 265 24.91 17.67 40.63
C ASP A 265 24.76 16.19 40.32
N MET A 266 24.08 15.86 39.20
CA MET A 266 23.90 14.50 38.73
C MET A 266 25.27 13.87 38.35
N GLN A 267 26.12 14.58 37.63
CA GLN A 267 27.46 14.10 37.27
C GLN A 267 28.28 13.82 38.54
N THR A 268 28.23 14.72 39.52
CA THR A 268 28.96 14.58 40.80
C THR A 268 28.46 13.36 41.59
N ALA A 269 27.15 13.13 41.62
CA ALA A 269 26.54 11.96 42.26
C ALA A 269 26.97 10.66 41.60
N ILE A 270 26.94 10.60 40.23
CA ILE A 270 27.36 9.43 39.45
C ILE A 270 28.87 9.14 39.62
N LEU A 271 29.72 10.18 39.67
CA LEU A 271 31.14 9.99 39.91
C LEU A 271 31.47 9.54 41.33
N SER A 272 30.62 9.84 42.31
CA SER A 272 30.77 9.44 43.68
C SER A 272 30.35 8.00 43.97
N ASP A 273 29.57 7.39 43.09
CA ASP A 273 29.08 6.02 43.20
C ASP A 273 29.86 5.07 42.30
N PRO A 274 30.73 4.19 42.83
CA PRO A 274 31.55 3.29 42.01
C PRO A 274 30.76 2.16 41.33
N ASP A 275 29.51 1.93 41.73
CA ASP A 275 28.65 0.85 41.17
C ASP A 275 27.86 1.28 39.95
N ILE A 276 27.95 2.55 39.56
CA ILE A 276 27.30 3.06 38.32
C ILE A 276 28.24 2.89 37.12
N THR A 277 27.90 2.00 36.21
CA THR A 277 28.63 1.79 34.97
C THR A 277 28.42 2.96 33.97
N VAL A 278 29.26 3.07 32.96
CA VAL A 278 29.15 4.09 31.90
C VAL A 278 27.78 4.03 31.18
N ASP A 279 27.28 2.83 30.93
CA ASP A 279 25.96 2.63 30.28
C ASP A 279 24.82 3.12 31.21
N LYS A 280 24.90 2.86 32.49
CA LYS A 280 23.91 3.32 33.45
C LYS A 280 23.95 4.84 33.62
N ALA A 281 25.14 5.43 33.61
CA ALA A 281 25.34 6.88 33.63
C ALA A 281 24.73 7.55 32.35
N SER A 282 24.91 6.92 31.18
CA SER A 282 24.32 7.33 29.92
C SER A 282 22.78 7.30 29.98
N ALA A 283 22.20 6.19 30.46
CA ALA A 283 20.75 6.06 30.60
C ALA A 283 20.15 7.10 31.56
N MET A 284 20.85 7.39 32.67
CA MET A 284 20.41 8.41 33.63
C MET A 284 20.47 9.82 33.04
N LEU A 285 21.51 10.15 32.28
CA LEU A 285 21.62 11.43 31.57
C LEU A 285 20.49 11.60 30.53
N LEU A 286 20.22 10.57 29.72
CA LEU A 286 19.14 10.58 28.72
C LEU A 286 17.77 10.72 29.40
N ALA A 287 17.52 10.04 30.51
CA ALA A 287 16.29 10.16 31.29
C ALA A 287 16.10 11.59 31.83
N LYS A 288 17.17 12.21 32.33
CA LYS A 288 17.12 13.60 32.82
C LYS A 288 16.87 14.59 31.69
N LEU A 289 17.55 14.44 30.54
CA LEU A 289 17.35 15.28 29.35
C LEU A 289 15.95 15.11 28.75
N GLY A 290 15.36 13.92 28.86
CA GLY A 290 13.97 13.64 28.43
C GLY A 290 12.92 14.22 29.39
N SER A 291 13.18 14.24 30.72
CA SER A 291 12.25 14.82 31.68
C SER A 291 12.21 16.35 31.67
N ASP A 292 13.31 16.98 31.27
CA ASP A 292 13.42 18.43 31.14
C ASP A 292 12.91 18.96 29.79
N ALA A 293 12.50 18.06 28.86
CA ALA A 293 11.86 18.39 27.62
C ALA A 293 10.36 18.66 27.81
N SER A 294 9.99 19.63 28.62
CA SER A 294 8.68 20.28 28.54
C SER A 294 8.63 21.07 27.23
N PRO A 295 7.58 20.96 26.40
CA PRO A 295 7.46 21.78 25.19
C PRO A 295 7.35 23.24 25.62
N ALA A 296 8.45 23.98 25.57
CA ALA A 296 8.44 25.42 25.71
C ALA A 296 7.59 25.96 24.55
N ASN A 297 6.49 26.59 24.90
CA ASN A 297 5.64 27.34 23.99
C ASN A 297 6.48 28.44 23.33
N PRO A 298 6.84 28.37 22.03
CA PRO A 298 7.59 29.44 21.41
C PRO A 298 6.63 30.55 20.98
N ILE A 299 6.54 31.60 21.79
CA ILE A 299 6.16 32.92 21.31
C ILE A 299 7.36 33.41 20.46
N GLY A 300 7.36 33.10 19.20
CA GLY A 300 8.35 33.56 18.25
C GLY A 300 7.96 33.04 16.87
N ALA A 301 7.71 33.94 15.95
CA ALA A 301 7.24 33.67 14.59
C ALA A 301 7.96 32.43 13.99
N ARG A 302 7.21 31.34 13.85
CA ARG A 302 7.59 30.26 12.93
C ARG A 302 7.51 30.87 11.52
N PRO A 303 8.53 30.79 10.67
CA PRO A 303 8.29 30.91 9.27
C PRO A 303 7.37 29.74 8.90
N ASN A 304 6.14 30.05 8.57
CA ASN A 304 5.15 29.13 8.05
C ASN A 304 5.67 28.76 6.65
N ILE A 305 6.46 27.69 6.52
CA ILE A 305 6.74 27.11 5.22
C ILE A 305 5.48 26.35 4.85
N GLU A 306 4.53 27.07 4.32
CA GLU A 306 3.41 26.48 3.62
C GLU A 306 3.97 25.76 2.39
N THR A 307 3.87 24.43 2.40
CA THR A 307 3.77 23.67 1.15
C THR A 307 2.75 24.40 0.29
N ILE A 308 3.05 24.60 -0.99
CA ILE A 308 2.16 25.20 -1.97
C ILE A 308 0.97 24.24 -2.22
N GLU A 309 0.15 24.03 -1.23
CA GLU A 309 -1.27 23.82 -1.46
C GLU A 309 -1.80 25.20 -1.81
N ASP A 310 -2.37 25.32 -3.01
CA ASP A 310 -3.01 26.54 -3.47
C ASP A 310 -3.96 26.99 -2.35
N GLU A 311 -3.93 28.27 -2.04
CA GLU A 311 -4.82 28.89 -1.03
C GLU A 311 -6.29 28.51 -1.31
N ASN A 312 -6.61 28.25 -2.58
CA ASN A 312 -7.89 27.73 -3.04
C ASN A 312 -8.17 26.28 -2.57
N ASP A 313 -7.16 25.39 -2.54
CA ASP A 313 -7.32 24.02 -2.09
C ASP A 313 -7.56 23.97 -0.58
N LYS A 314 -6.77 24.71 0.19
CA LYS A 314 -6.97 24.86 1.65
C LYS A 314 -8.35 25.40 1.99
N ARG A 315 -8.81 26.39 1.22
CA ARG A 315 -10.15 26.96 1.38
C ARG A 315 -11.23 25.93 1.07
N ARG A 316 -11.11 25.21 -0.06
CA ARG A 316 -12.06 24.16 -0.46
C ARG A 316 -12.13 23.04 0.57
N ASP A 317 -10.98 22.60 1.10
CA ASP A 317 -10.94 21.59 2.16
C ASP A 317 -11.56 22.09 3.46
N ALA A 318 -11.28 23.32 3.87
CA ALA A 318 -11.92 23.94 5.04
C ALA A 318 -13.45 24.04 4.89
N MET A 319 -13.94 24.43 3.71
CA MET A 319 -15.38 24.47 3.39
C MET A 319 -15.97 23.05 3.37
N SER A 320 -15.28 22.06 2.77
CA SER A 320 -15.71 20.66 2.74
C SER A 320 -15.81 20.07 4.14
N MET A 321 -14.78 20.28 4.98
CA MET A 321 -14.80 19.82 6.38
C MET A 321 -15.92 20.48 7.19
N ALA A 322 -16.23 21.75 6.95
CA ALA A 322 -17.34 22.44 7.60
C ALA A 322 -18.69 21.83 7.19
N LEU A 323 -18.88 21.48 5.92
CA LEU A 323 -20.08 20.80 5.43
C LEU A 323 -20.22 19.39 6.02
N LEU A 324 -19.15 18.58 6.03
CA LEU A 324 -19.15 17.25 6.58
C LEU A 324 -19.45 17.24 8.09
N ALA A 325 -18.85 18.17 8.84
CA ALA A 325 -19.10 18.31 10.27
C ALA A 325 -20.56 18.74 10.58
N ARG A 326 -21.11 19.68 9.77
CA ARG A 326 -22.51 20.15 9.92
C ARG A 326 -23.52 19.05 9.57
N ALA A 327 -23.14 18.15 8.66
CA ALA A 327 -23.96 17.00 8.30
C ALA A 327 -23.98 15.89 9.37
N GLY A 328 -23.13 15.98 10.37
CA GLY A 328 -23.05 14.98 11.43
C GLY A 328 -22.56 13.61 10.95
N LEU A 329 -21.70 13.59 9.92
CA LEU A 329 -21.12 12.37 9.42
C LEU A 329 -20.16 11.74 10.42
N ARG A 330 -20.01 10.42 10.33
CA ARG A 330 -19.05 9.66 11.10
C ARG A 330 -17.90 9.22 10.19
N ASP A 331 -16.70 9.26 10.70
CA ASP A 331 -15.52 8.72 10.03
C ASP A 331 -15.49 7.19 10.07
N ALA A 332 -14.47 6.59 9.48
CA ALA A 332 -14.27 5.13 9.47
C ALA A 332 -14.11 4.53 10.88
N SER A 333 -13.74 5.34 11.87
CA SER A 333 -13.64 4.95 13.29
C SER A 333 -14.96 5.07 14.04
N GLY A 334 -16.04 5.56 13.39
CA GLY A 334 -17.36 5.78 13.95
C GLY A 334 -17.49 7.09 14.76
N GLN A 335 -16.45 7.95 14.78
CA GLN A 335 -16.50 9.26 15.44
C GLN A 335 -17.12 10.31 14.51
N PHE A 336 -17.80 11.30 15.13
CA PHE A 336 -18.33 12.42 14.34
C PHE A 336 -17.20 13.26 13.76
N VAL A 337 -17.23 13.48 12.45
CA VAL A 337 -16.37 14.44 11.79
C VAL A 337 -16.60 15.83 12.41
N ARG A 338 -15.54 16.49 12.82
CA ARG A 338 -15.59 17.82 13.44
C ARG A 338 -14.74 18.78 12.62
N ALA A 339 -15.33 19.93 12.30
CA ALA A 339 -14.55 21.05 11.80
C ALA A 339 -13.76 21.66 12.97
N ASP A 340 -12.50 22.02 12.72
CA ASP A 340 -11.67 22.72 13.68
C ASP A 340 -12.37 23.98 14.18
N SER A 341 -12.11 24.37 15.44
CA SER A 341 -12.65 25.59 16.02
C SER A 341 -12.19 26.85 15.27
N SER A 342 -11.03 26.79 14.64
CA SER A 342 -10.44 27.85 13.81
C SER A 342 -11.01 27.93 12.39
N ASN A 343 -11.81 26.94 11.96
CA ASN A 343 -12.35 26.90 10.60
C ASN A 343 -13.38 28.04 10.40
N PRO A 344 -13.09 29.01 9.51
CA PRO A 344 -13.94 30.20 9.33
C PRO A 344 -15.31 29.86 8.73
N TYR A 345 -15.45 28.72 8.05
CA TYR A 345 -16.68 28.29 7.36
C TYR A 345 -17.59 27.44 8.24
N ARG A 346 -17.22 27.22 9.49
CA ARG A 346 -18.02 26.45 10.45
C ARG A 346 -19.38 27.11 10.66
N GLY A 347 -20.46 26.47 10.20
CA GLY A 347 -21.82 26.98 10.31
C GLY A 347 -22.34 27.74 9.08
N HIS A 348 -21.51 27.96 8.05
CA HIS A 348 -21.98 28.50 6.78
C HIS A 348 -23.00 27.60 6.11
N ARG A 349 -24.04 28.20 5.51
CA ARG A 349 -25.04 27.50 4.70
C ARG A 349 -24.49 27.24 3.30
N LEU A 350 -25.08 26.32 2.53
CA LEU A 350 -24.71 26.07 1.14
C LEU A 350 -24.75 27.35 0.29
N LEU A 351 -25.75 28.21 0.50
CA LEU A 351 -25.87 29.48 -0.20
C LEU A 351 -24.74 30.44 0.17
N ASP A 352 -24.27 30.45 1.41
CA ASP A 352 -23.20 31.32 1.87
C ASP A 352 -21.86 30.88 1.26
N LEU A 353 -21.64 29.55 1.18
CA LEU A 353 -20.47 28.96 0.50
C LEU A 353 -20.50 29.25 -1.01
N ALA A 354 -21.69 29.22 -1.63
CA ALA A 354 -21.84 29.61 -3.04
C ALA A 354 -21.47 31.07 -3.27
N ARG A 355 -21.88 31.98 -2.37
CA ARG A 355 -21.49 33.42 -2.42
C ARG A 355 -19.99 33.60 -2.24
N GLU A 356 -19.40 32.89 -1.30
CA GLU A 356 -17.96 32.94 -1.01
C GLU A 356 -17.14 32.47 -2.22
N SER A 357 -17.54 31.35 -2.85
CA SER A 357 -16.91 30.85 -4.06
C SER A 357 -17.00 31.81 -5.23
N LEU A 358 -18.14 32.52 -5.39
CA LEU A 358 -18.32 33.55 -6.42
C LEU A 358 -17.50 34.83 -6.11
N ALA A 359 -17.47 35.25 -4.85
CA ALA A 359 -16.70 36.42 -4.42
C ALA A 359 -15.21 36.23 -4.68
N HIS A 360 -14.70 35.01 -4.44
CA HIS A 360 -13.33 34.66 -4.76
C HIS A 360 -13.06 34.66 -6.28
N GLY A 361 -14.03 34.23 -7.08
CA GLY A 361 -14.00 34.37 -8.55
C GLY A 361 -14.20 35.81 -9.06
N ASN A 362 -14.14 36.83 -8.17
CA ASN A 362 -14.39 38.24 -8.48
C ASN A 362 -15.80 38.55 -9.04
N VAL A 363 -16.78 37.70 -8.77
CA VAL A 363 -18.18 37.91 -9.15
C VAL A 363 -18.93 38.62 -8.02
N LYS A 364 -19.47 39.80 -8.28
CA LYS A 364 -20.25 40.54 -7.30
C LYS A 364 -21.64 39.92 -7.13
N THR A 365 -21.94 39.45 -5.94
CA THR A 365 -23.24 38.82 -5.60
C THR A 365 -24.23 39.79 -4.97
N SER A 366 -23.82 41.06 -4.70
CA SER A 366 -24.70 42.09 -4.14
C SER A 366 -25.80 42.46 -5.13
N GLY A 367 -27.06 42.29 -4.73
CA GLY A 367 -28.23 42.55 -5.57
C GLY A 367 -28.77 41.36 -6.34
N MET A 368 -28.10 40.19 -6.31
CA MET A 368 -28.59 38.96 -6.88
C MET A 368 -29.62 38.29 -5.94
N SER A 369 -30.66 37.72 -6.51
CA SER A 369 -31.57 36.81 -5.79
C SER A 369 -30.85 35.53 -5.42
N GLN A 370 -31.37 34.76 -4.44
CA GLN A 370 -30.78 33.51 -4.03
C GLN A 370 -30.65 32.50 -5.18
N MET A 371 -31.65 32.47 -6.07
CA MET A 371 -31.63 31.58 -7.26
C MET A 371 -30.58 32.02 -8.28
N GLU A 372 -30.39 33.32 -8.48
CA GLU A 372 -29.34 33.87 -9.36
C GLU A 372 -27.94 33.56 -8.83
N VAL A 373 -27.73 33.67 -7.50
CA VAL A 373 -26.47 33.29 -6.85
C VAL A 373 -26.14 31.82 -7.10
N VAL A 374 -27.09 30.93 -6.85
CA VAL A 374 -26.88 29.48 -7.09
C VAL A 374 -26.64 29.22 -8.58
N GLY A 375 -27.43 29.82 -9.46
CA GLY A 375 -27.24 29.72 -10.90
C GLY A 375 -25.83 30.14 -11.34
N ALA A 376 -25.38 31.33 -10.88
CA ALA A 376 -24.06 31.84 -11.17
C ALA A 376 -22.95 30.91 -10.60
N ALA A 377 -23.12 30.37 -9.40
CA ALA A 377 -22.14 29.49 -8.79
C ALA A 377 -21.90 28.18 -9.60
N PHE A 378 -22.89 27.72 -10.36
CA PHE A 378 -22.74 26.55 -11.24
C PHE A 378 -22.31 26.89 -12.67
N THR A 379 -22.57 28.10 -13.14
CA THR A 379 -22.33 28.46 -14.55
C THR A 379 -21.05 29.24 -14.77
N GLN A 380 -20.53 29.92 -13.74
CA GLN A 380 -19.29 30.68 -13.84
C GLN A 380 -18.07 29.77 -13.78
N SER A 381 -17.22 29.83 -14.79
CA SER A 381 -15.99 29.01 -14.89
C SER A 381 -14.95 29.31 -13.79
N THR A 382 -15.08 30.46 -13.12
CA THR A 382 -14.19 30.86 -12.01
C THR A 382 -14.72 30.43 -10.63
N SER A 383 -15.90 29.79 -10.56
CA SER A 383 -16.51 29.37 -9.31
C SER A 383 -16.02 27.96 -8.90
N ASP A 384 -15.48 27.84 -7.71
CA ASP A 384 -15.05 26.56 -7.12
C ASP A 384 -16.21 25.78 -6.49
N PHE A 385 -17.40 26.32 -6.45
CA PHE A 385 -18.54 25.73 -5.75
C PHE A 385 -18.93 24.34 -6.28
N PRO A 386 -18.95 24.07 -7.61
CA PRO A 386 -19.18 22.75 -8.14
C PRO A 386 -18.16 21.72 -7.65
N ILE A 387 -16.85 22.09 -7.69
CA ILE A 387 -15.73 21.24 -7.26
C ILE A 387 -15.84 20.93 -5.76
N LEU A 388 -16.20 21.93 -4.94
CA LEU A 388 -16.43 21.77 -3.51
C LEU A 388 -17.53 20.74 -3.23
N LEU A 389 -18.67 20.85 -3.93
CA LEU A 389 -19.78 19.92 -3.77
C LEU A 389 -19.39 18.50 -4.23
N GLU A 390 -18.72 18.36 -5.36
CA GLU A 390 -18.24 17.09 -5.89
C GLU A 390 -17.27 16.42 -4.91
N SER A 391 -16.27 17.13 -4.41
CA SER A 391 -15.30 16.63 -3.43
C SER A 391 -16.00 16.18 -2.14
N THR A 392 -16.94 16.99 -1.62
CA THR A 392 -17.69 16.66 -0.40
C THR A 392 -18.56 15.43 -0.60
N MET A 393 -19.28 15.35 -1.71
CA MET A 393 -20.12 14.16 -2.04
C MET A 393 -19.28 12.91 -2.21
N ASN A 394 -18.12 13.01 -2.86
CA ASN A 394 -17.23 11.87 -3.07
C ASN A 394 -16.70 11.34 -1.73
N LYS A 395 -16.26 12.21 -0.83
CA LYS A 395 -15.83 11.81 0.54
C LYS A 395 -16.95 11.07 1.29
N VAL A 396 -18.21 11.53 1.19
CA VAL A 396 -19.35 10.87 1.81
C VAL A 396 -19.67 9.53 1.18
N LEU A 397 -19.63 9.44 -0.14
CA LEU A 397 -19.89 8.23 -0.91
C LEU A 397 -18.86 7.15 -0.57
N GLN A 398 -17.57 7.49 -0.58
CA GLN A 398 -16.48 6.58 -0.25
C GLN A 398 -16.59 6.08 1.20
N ASN A 399 -16.84 6.98 2.14
CA ASN A 399 -17.04 6.59 3.54
C ASN A 399 -18.23 5.63 3.70
N ALA A 400 -19.36 5.92 3.07
CA ALA A 400 -20.54 5.07 3.12
C ALA A 400 -20.32 3.70 2.43
N TYR A 401 -19.49 3.65 1.41
CA TYR A 401 -19.07 2.41 0.76
C TYR A 401 -18.15 1.59 1.68
N ALA A 402 -17.16 2.22 2.31
CA ALA A 402 -16.19 1.56 3.19
C ALA A 402 -16.82 0.98 4.46
N VAL A 403 -17.80 1.70 5.05
CA VAL A 403 -18.51 1.28 6.28
C VAL A 403 -19.54 0.17 6.00
N ALA A 404 -19.91 -0.10 4.75
CA ALA A 404 -20.85 -1.15 4.42
C ALA A 404 -20.29 -2.52 4.83
N ALA A 405 -21.06 -3.24 5.67
CA ALA A 405 -20.71 -4.60 6.09
C ALA A 405 -20.84 -5.56 4.89
N LEU A 406 -19.72 -5.85 4.22
CA LEU A 406 -19.67 -6.75 3.07
C LEU A 406 -19.25 -8.15 3.53
N THR A 407 -20.09 -9.14 3.28
CA THR A 407 -19.79 -10.54 3.65
C THR A 407 -18.94 -11.25 2.60
N TRP A 408 -19.06 -10.86 1.33
CA TRP A 408 -18.33 -11.50 0.23
C TRP A 408 -16.80 -11.43 0.37
N ARG A 409 -16.26 -10.36 0.94
CA ARG A 409 -14.80 -10.20 1.14
C ARG A 409 -14.16 -11.28 2.04
N ARG A 410 -14.99 -12.02 2.77
CA ARG A 410 -14.50 -13.07 3.67
C ARG A 410 -14.18 -14.37 2.95
N PHE A 411 -14.83 -14.64 1.81
CA PHE A 411 -14.69 -15.89 1.04
C PHE A 411 -14.39 -15.71 -0.45
N CYS A 412 -14.42 -14.48 -0.98
CA CYS A 412 -14.04 -14.18 -2.35
C CYS A 412 -12.66 -13.53 -2.41
N ALA A 413 -11.89 -13.84 -3.44
CA ALA A 413 -10.66 -13.12 -3.78
C ALA A 413 -10.98 -11.78 -4.43
N VAL A 414 -10.06 -10.83 -4.29
CA VAL A 414 -10.10 -9.54 -4.97
C VAL A 414 -9.04 -9.53 -6.05
N GLY A 415 -9.43 -9.25 -7.28
CA GLY A 415 -8.55 -9.19 -8.43
C GLY A 415 -8.67 -7.90 -9.22
N SER A 416 -7.93 -7.83 -10.30
CA SER A 416 -7.91 -6.70 -11.22
C SER A 416 -8.07 -7.19 -12.65
N VAL A 417 -8.74 -6.39 -13.48
CA VAL A 417 -8.86 -6.57 -14.92
C VAL A 417 -8.51 -5.27 -15.63
N SER A 418 -7.89 -5.37 -16.80
CA SER A 418 -7.41 -4.20 -17.55
C SER A 418 -8.43 -3.67 -18.56
N ASP A 419 -9.45 -4.46 -18.90
CA ASP A 419 -10.45 -4.09 -19.88
C ASP A 419 -11.80 -4.82 -19.65
N PHE A 420 -12.80 -4.50 -20.46
CA PHE A 420 -14.14 -5.10 -20.42
C PHE A 420 -14.27 -6.40 -21.22
N ARG A 421 -13.19 -6.96 -21.73
CA ARG A 421 -13.18 -8.23 -22.42
C ARG A 421 -13.12 -9.40 -21.43
N ALA A 422 -13.24 -10.61 -21.92
CA ALA A 422 -13.07 -11.80 -21.11
C ALA A 422 -11.60 -11.98 -20.70
N ASN A 423 -11.27 -11.58 -19.50
CA ASN A 423 -9.93 -11.67 -18.91
C ASN A 423 -9.67 -13.10 -18.41
N PRO A 424 -8.65 -13.78 -18.94
CA PRO A 424 -8.35 -15.16 -18.57
C PRO A 424 -7.71 -15.25 -17.18
N ARG A 425 -8.07 -16.31 -16.45
CA ARG A 425 -7.44 -16.79 -15.22
C ARG A 425 -6.94 -18.19 -15.48
N TYR A 426 -5.63 -18.37 -15.49
CA TYR A 426 -4.99 -19.65 -15.74
C TYR A 426 -4.56 -20.30 -14.45
N ARG A 427 -4.79 -21.62 -14.36
CA ARG A 427 -4.24 -22.46 -13.31
C ARG A 427 -3.34 -23.50 -13.96
N VAL A 428 -2.13 -23.58 -13.50
CA VAL A 428 -1.14 -24.55 -13.97
C VAL A 428 -1.07 -25.69 -12.95
N GLY A 429 -1.09 -26.92 -13.42
CA GLY A 429 -0.89 -28.09 -12.56
C GLY A 429 0.52 -28.13 -11.99
N SER A 430 0.68 -28.73 -10.82
CA SER A 430 2.00 -29.01 -10.26
C SER A 430 2.70 -30.10 -11.07
N LEU A 431 4.03 -30.09 -11.05
CA LEU A 431 4.81 -31.25 -11.49
C LEU A 431 4.49 -32.41 -10.56
N SER A 432 4.21 -33.60 -11.13
CA SER A 432 4.12 -34.81 -10.32
C SER A 432 5.42 -35.07 -9.53
N ASN A 433 5.34 -35.88 -8.47
CA ASN A 433 6.50 -36.27 -7.67
C ASN A 433 7.72 -36.59 -8.50
N LEU A 434 8.91 -36.27 -8.01
CA LEU A 434 10.15 -36.57 -8.68
C LEU A 434 10.31 -38.12 -8.80
N ASP A 435 10.74 -38.58 -9.98
CA ASP A 435 11.02 -40.00 -10.20
C ASP A 435 12.33 -40.38 -9.53
N THR A 436 12.39 -41.60 -9.03
CA THR A 436 13.62 -42.15 -8.49
C THR A 436 14.63 -42.36 -9.61
N VAL A 437 15.79 -41.75 -9.52
CA VAL A 437 16.91 -41.94 -10.45
C VAL A 437 17.90 -42.92 -9.83
N ASN A 438 18.16 -44.04 -10.49
CA ASN A 438 19.17 -45.00 -10.05
C ASN A 438 20.58 -44.44 -10.26
N GLU A 439 21.55 -44.97 -9.56
CA GLU A 439 22.97 -44.66 -9.74
C GLU A 439 23.35 -44.85 -11.23
N LEU A 440 23.85 -43.79 -11.88
CA LEU A 440 24.08 -43.70 -13.33
C LEU A 440 22.80 -43.66 -14.20
N GLY A 441 21.61 -43.46 -13.62
CA GLY A 441 20.35 -43.38 -14.36
C GLY A 441 20.16 -42.04 -15.08
N GLU A 442 19.37 -42.06 -16.17
CA GLU A 442 18.99 -40.86 -16.95
C GLU A 442 17.79 -40.16 -16.31
N PHE A 443 17.86 -38.82 -16.20
CA PHE A 443 16.73 -37.98 -15.81
C PHE A 443 15.70 -37.90 -16.94
N LYS A 444 14.44 -38.23 -16.66
CA LYS A 444 13.36 -38.22 -17.64
C LYS A 444 12.70 -36.84 -17.67
N ASN A 445 12.42 -36.31 -18.86
CA ASN A 445 11.62 -35.13 -19.02
C ASN A 445 10.17 -35.41 -18.60
N LYS A 446 9.61 -34.57 -17.72
CA LYS A 446 8.18 -34.56 -17.40
C LYS A 446 7.48 -33.37 -18.06
N THR A 447 6.30 -33.62 -18.61
CA THR A 447 5.44 -32.57 -19.13
C THR A 447 4.61 -31.99 -18.02
N ILE A 448 4.51 -30.66 -17.98
CA ILE A 448 3.55 -29.97 -17.11
C ILE A 448 2.17 -30.17 -17.73
N PRO A 449 1.15 -30.62 -16.97
CA PRO A 449 -0.22 -30.75 -17.48
C PRO A 449 -0.73 -29.44 -18.05
N ASP A 450 -1.57 -29.49 -19.08
CA ASP A 450 -2.25 -28.32 -19.62
C ASP A 450 -3.04 -27.62 -18.51
N GLY A 451 -2.90 -26.29 -18.45
CA GLY A 451 -3.57 -25.48 -17.43
C GLY A 451 -5.07 -25.36 -17.70
N GLU A 452 -5.85 -25.26 -16.66
CA GLU A 452 -7.26 -24.91 -16.73
C GLU A 452 -7.41 -23.39 -16.91
N LYS A 453 -8.45 -22.97 -17.65
CA LYS A 453 -8.73 -21.55 -17.93
C LYS A 453 -10.13 -21.20 -17.48
N SER A 454 -10.27 -20.14 -16.70
CA SER A 454 -11.54 -19.47 -16.41
C SER A 454 -11.48 -18.04 -16.92
N THR A 455 -12.63 -17.38 -17.08
CA THR A 455 -12.69 -15.99 -17.58
C THR A 455 -13.56 -15.13 -16.68
N ILE A 456 -13.14 -13.88 -16.47
CA ILE A 456 -13.91 -12.86 -15.78
C ILE A 456 -14.09 -11.68 -16.73
N THR A 457 -15.29 -11.15 -16.81
CA THR A 457 -15.62 -9.98 -17.63
C THR A 457 -16.14 -8.87 -16.72
N ALA A 458 -15.50 -7.71 -16.76
CA ALA A 458 -15.99 -6.54 -16.07
C ALA A 458 -17.20 -5.93 -16.78
N THR A 459 -18.09 -5.32 -16.02
CA THR A 459 -19.25 -4.56 -16.49
C THR A 459 -19.37 -3.27 -15.69
N THR A 460 -19.84 -2.21 -16.35
CA THR A 460 -20.12 -0.94 -15.67
C THR A 460 -21.47 -1.01 -14.97
N ARG A 461 -21.50 -0.65 -13.69
CA ARG A 461 -22.71 -0.43 -12.88
C ARG A 461 -22.77 1.03 -12.48
N GLY A 462 -23.91 1.67 -12.61
CA GLY A 462 -24.02 3.08 -12.24
C GLY A 462 -25.43 3.62 -12.32
N ASN A 463 -25.63 4.75 -11.65
CA ASN A 463 -26.88 5.49 -11.60
C ASN A 463 -26.63 7.00 -11.68
N ILE A 464 -27.61 7.74 -12.18
CA ILE A 464 -27.60 9.20 -12.20
C ILE A 464 -28.60 9.70 -11.17
N ILE A 465 -28.20 10.73 -10.41
CA ILE A 465 -29.08 11.46 -9.50
C ILE A 465 -29.07 12.94 -9.85
N ASN A 466 -30.20 13.61 -9.63
CA ASN A 466 -30.34 15.03 -9.89
C ASN A 466 -30.54 15.78 -8.58
N LEU A 467 -29.87 16.91 -8.44
CA LEU A 467 -30.08 17.86 -7.34
C LEU A 467 -30.66 19.15 -7.91
N SER A 468 -31.80 19.60 -7.40
CA SER A 468 -32.41 20.85 -7.82
C SER A 468 -31.76 22.06 -7.16
N ARG A 469 -31.78 23.21 -7.81
CA ARG A 469 -31.38 24.50 -7.21
C ARG A 469 -32.18 24.82 -5.94
N GLN A 470 -33.44 24.40 -5.87
CA GLN A 470 -34.30 24.61 -4.69
C GLN A 470 -33.72 23.94 -3.45
N ALA A 471 -33.16 22.71 -3.57
CA ALA A 471 -32.55 22.03 -2.44
C ALA A 471 -31.32 22.77 -1.90
N ILE A 472 -30.56 23.46 -2.77
CA ILE A 472 -29.40 24.27 -2.38
C ILE A 472 -29.85 25.57 -1.70
N VAL A 473 -30.85 26.22 -2.24
CA VAL A 473 -31.43 27.45 -1.66
C VAL A 473 -32.05 27.17 -0.28
N ASN A 474 -32.75 26.07 -0.14
CA ASN A 474 -33.36 25.62 1.12
C ASN A 474 -32.35 25.10 2.14
N ASP A 475 -31.05 24.99 1.75
CA ASP A 475 -29.99 24.46 2.61
C ASP A 475 -30.27 23.03 3.11
N ASP A 476 -30.85 22.19 2.26
CA ASP A 476 -31.19 20.81 2.58
C ASP A 476 -29.96 19.88 2.49
N LEU A 477 -28.98 20.17 3.36
CA LEU A 477 -27.71 19.45 3.43
C LEU A 477 -27.92 17.97 3.78
N GLY A 478 -28.90 17.66 4.63
CA GLY A 478 -29.21 16.31 5.03
C GLY A 478 -29.67 15.43 3.87
N ALA A 479 -30.57 15.97 3.02
CA ALA A 479 -31.02 15.26 1.82
C ALA A 479 -29.87 15.08 0.82
N PHE A 480 -29.05 16.11 0.62
CA PHE A 480 -27.91 16.09 -0.29
C PHE A 480 -26.85 15.03 0.08
N LEU A 481 -26.35 15.05 1.31
CA LEU A 481 -25.33 14.11 1.76
C LEU A 481 -25.92 12.70 2.05
N GLY A 482 -27.19 12.66 2.50
CA GLY A 482 -27.93 11.40 2.66
C GLY A 482 -28.07 10.62 1.36
N LEU A 483 -28.22 11.32 0.24
CA LEU A 483 -28.29 10.73 -1.08
C LEU A 483 -26.96 10.10 -1.50
N SER A 484 -25.83 10.80 -1.33
CA SER A 484 -24.48 10.27 -1.59
C SER A 484 -24.16 9.05 -0.71
N SER A 485 -24.50 9.12 0.58
CA SER A 485 -24.35 7.98 1.49
C SER A 485 -25.20 6.78 1.06
N SER A 486 -26.42 7.02 0.56
CA SER A 486 -27.29 5.97 0.03
C SER A 486 -26.71 5.30 -1.21
N LEU A 487 -26.09 6.09 -2.11
CA LEU A 487 -25.41 5.58 -3.29
C LEU A 487 -24.17 4.75 -2.96
N GLY A 488 -23.36 5.19 -2.01
CA GLY A 488 -22.20 4.41 -1.55
C GLY A 488 -22.62 3.04 -1.00
N ARG A 489 -23.63 3.01 -0.15
CA ARG A 489 -24.21 1.74 0.33
C ARG A 489 -24.85 0.91 -0.77
N ALA A 490 -25.45 1.54 -1.80
CA ALA A 490 -26.01 0.83 -2.94
C ALA A 490 -24.93 0.18 -3.78
N ALA A 491 -23.82 0.89 -4.06
CA ALA A 491 -22.66 0.35 -4.77
C ALA A 491 -22.11 -0.89 -4.06
N ALA A 492 -21.88 -0.81 -2.75
CA ALA A 492 -21.42 -1.94 -1.95
C ALA A 492 -22.38 -3.14 -2.03
N ARG A 493 -23.71 -2.88 -1.85
CA ARG A 493 -24.74 -3.93 -1.94
C ARG A 493 -24.88 -4.54 -3.33
N THR A 494 -24.51 -3.83 -4.39
CA THR A 494 -24.57 -4.36 -5.75
C THR A 494 -23.55 -5.47 -5.95
N ILE A 495 -22.30 -5.28 -5.50
CA ILE A 495 -21.28 -6.34 -5.54
C ILE A 495 -21.74 -7.55 -4.72
N GLU A 496 -22.22 -7.31 -3.51
CA GLU A 496 -22.74 -8.35 -2.63
C GLU A 496 -23.86 -9.15 -3.31
N ALA A 497 -24.78 -8.46 -3.99
CA ALA A 497 -25.89 -9.11 -4.69
C ALA A 497 -25.39 -9.96 -5.87
N ASP A 498 -24.46 -9.47 -6.66
CA ASP A 498 -23.92 -10.18 -7.82
C ASP A 498 -23.12 -11.44 -7.40
N VAL A 499 -22.35 -11.39 -6.30
CA VAL A 499 -21.66 -12.57 -5.76
C VAL A 499 -22.65 -13.67 -5.34
N TYR A 500 -23.70 -13.31 -4.59
CA TYR A 500 -24.71 -14.29 -4.18
C TYR A 500 -25.60 -14.75 -5.34
N ALA A 501 -25.83 -13.89 -6.34
CA ALA A 501 -26.53 -14.29 -7.56
C ALA A 501 -25.70 -15.32 -8.35
N LEU A 502 -24.38 -15.16 -8.42
CA LEU A 502 -23.49 -16.14 -9.03
C LEU A 502 -23.58 -17.51 -8.33
N LEU A 503 -23.56 -17.53 -6.98
CA LEU A 503 -23.71 -18.75 -6.21
C LEU A 503 -25.09 -19.40 -6.38
N ALA A 504 -26.15 -18.59 -6.54
CA ALA A 504 -27.53 -19.07 -6.69
C ALA A 504 -27.81 -19.73 -8.06
N LEU A 505 -26.94 -19.53 -9.06
CA LEU A 505 -27.09 -20.17 -10.37
C LEU A 505 -27.21 -21.70 -10.22
N ASN A 506 -27.90 -22.33 -11.15
CA ASN A 506 -28.11 -23.79 -11.20
C ASN A 506 -28.60 -24.37 -9.86
N SER A 507 -29.58 -23.70 -9.24
CA SER A 507 -30.18 -24.11 -7.94
C SER A 507 -29.15 -24.16 -6.79
N GLY A 508 -28.19 -23.22 -6.79
CA GLY A 508 -27.15 -23.13 -5.77
C GLY A 508 -25.91 -23.98 -6.06
N LEU A 509 -25.77 -24.48 -7.28
CA LEU A 509 -24.56 -25.19 -7.73
C LEU A 509 -23.54 -24.26 -8.41
N GLY A 510 -23.82 -22.96 -8.44
CA GLY A 510 -22.94 -21.97 -9.04
C GLY A 510 -22.96 -21.95 -10.57
N PRO A 511 -22.08 -21.15 -11.21
CA PRO A 511 -22.02 -21.02 -12.66
C PRO A 511 -21.46 -22.30 -13.31
N THR A 512 -21.71 -22.45 -14.62
CA THR A 512 -21.05 -23.46 -15.45
C THR A 512 -19.63 -23.01 -15.73
N MET A 513 -18.67 -23.89 -15.47
CA MET A 513 -17.25 -23.65 -15.67
C MET A 513 -16.77 -24.07 -17.09
N ALA A 514 -15.51 -23.87 -17.42
CA ALA A 514 -14.95 -24.16 -18.73
C ALA A 514 -15.00 -25.65 -19.12
N ASP A 515 -15.02 -26.53 -18.15
CA ASP A 515 -15.18 -27.98 -18.30
C ASP A 515 -16.62 -28.43 -18.56
N SER A 516 -17.55 -27.47 -18.69
CA SER A 516 -19.00 -27.68 -18.89
C SER A 516 -19.77 -28.22 -17.67
N TYR A 517 -19.13 -28.34 -16.53
CA TYR A 517 -19.79 -28.68 -15.26
C TYR A 517 -20.07 -27.42 -14.43
N THR A 518 -21.04 -27.51 -13.52
CA THR A 518 -21.27 -26.43 -12.55
C THR A 518 -20.15 -26.32 -11.54
N LEU A 519 -19.95 -25.15 -10.94
CA LEU A 519 -18.92 -24.92 -9.91
C LEU A 519 -18.93 -26.02 -8.85
N PHE A 520 -20.12 -26.37 -8.35
CA PHE A 520 -20.30 -27.55 -7.49
C PHE A 520 -20.89 -28.70 -8.33
N HIS A 521 -20.12 -29.75 -8.49
CA HIS A 521 -20.51 -30.91 -9.29
C HIS A 521 -19.90 -32.20 -8.74
N ALA A 522 -20.56 -33.34 -8.97
CA ALA A 522 -20.05 -34.63 -8.52
C ALA A 522 -18.67 -34.96 -9.09
N ASN A 523 -18.42 -34.60 -10.37
CA ASN A 523 -17.10 -34.79 -11.01
C ASN A 523 -16.01 -33.92 -10.39
N HIS A 524 -16.36 -32.83 -9.74
CA HIS A 524 -15.43 -32.00 -8.97
C HIS A 524 -15.19 -32.51 -7.55
N ALA A 525 -15.88 -33.60 -7.15
CA ALA A 525 -15.81 -34.16 -5.80
C ALA A 525 -16.02 -33.13 -4.66
N ASN A 526 -16.78 -32.07 -4.94
CA ASN A 526 -17.02 -30.94 -4.02
C ASN A 526 -18.51 -30.81 -3.62
N ILE A 527 -19.29 -31.86 -3.81
CA ILE A 527 -20.65 -32.01 -3.29
C ILE A 527 -20.63 -33.19 -2.31
N THR A 528 -21.06 -32.94 -1.10
CA THR A 528 -21.25 -33.98 -0.08
C THR A 528 -22.71 -34.42 -0.01
N THR A 529 -22.95 -35.60 0.56
CA THR A 529 -24.32 -36.13 0.75
C THR A 529 -25.12 -35.15 1.58
N GLY A 530 -26.36 -34.81 1.12
CA GLY A 530 -27.26 -33.91 1.84
C GLY A 530 -27.48 -34.39 3.26
N ALA A 531 -27.17 -33.54 4.22
CA ALA A 531 -27.31 -33.82 5.64
C ALA A 531 -27.59 -32.52 6.41
N ALA A 532 -28.38 -32.61 7.48
CA ALA A 532 -28.59 -31.50 8.39
C ALA A 532 -27.25 -30.97 8.93
N LEU A 533 -27.23 -29.70 9.31
CA LEU A 533 -26.04 -29.09 9.89
C LEU A 533 -25.74 -29.74 11.25
N ALA A 534 -24.68 -30.57 11.27
CA ALA A 534 -24.21 -31.31 12.43
C ALA A 534 -22.71 -31.49 12.36
N MET A 535 -22.08 -31.83 13.48
CA MET A 535 -20.63 -32.04 13.62
C MET A 535 -20.08 -33.02 12.57
N LEU A 536 -20.67 -34.20 12.43
CA LEU A 536 -20.20 -35.23 11.49
C LEU A 536 -20.39 -34.82 10.02
N ALA A 537 -21.46 -34.06 9.72
CA ALA A 537 -21.70 -33.56 8.37
C ALA A 537 -20.68 -32.48 7.97
N LEU A 538 -20.28 -31.61 8.91
CA LEU A 538 -19.23 -30.62 8.68
C LEU A 538 -17.85 -31.27 8.56
N ASP A 539 -17.55 -32.34 9.30
CA ASP A 539 -16.32 -33.09 9.14
C ASP A 539 -16.24 -33.78 7.76
N ALA A 540 -17.38 -34.34 7.28
CA ALA A 540 -17.45 -34.87 5.92
C ALA A 540 -17.19 -33.79 4.84
N ASP A 541 -17.74 -32.58 5.05
CA ASP A 541 -17.48 -31.43 4.16
C ASP A 541 -15.99 -31.04 4.18
N ARG A 542 -15.33 -31.06 5.35
CA ARG A 542 -13.87 -30.82 5.50
C ARG A 542 -13.04 -31.88 4.79
N VAL A 543 -13.39 -33.17 4.96
CA VAL A 543 -12.68 -34.30 4.30
C VAL A 543 -12.76 -34.17 2.78
N ALA A 544 -13.93 -33.81 2.25
CA ALA A 544 -14.10 -33.57 0.81
C ALA A 544 -13.20 -32.43 0.30
N MET A 545 -13.05 -31.36 1.07
CA MET A 545 -12.14 -30.24 0.72
C MET A 545 -10.66 -30.64 0.78
N ALA A 546 -10.22 -31.28 1.88
CA ALA A 546 -8.83 -31.71 2.04
C ALA A 546 -8.41 -32.77 1.02
N SER A 547 -9.37 -33.53 0.49
CA SER A 547 -9.13 -34.56 -0.53
C SER A 547 -9.05 -34.02 -1.96
N GLN A 548 -9.19 -32.69 -2.16
CA GLN A 548 -9.05 -32.08 -3.48
C GLN A 548 -7.61 -32.20 -3.99
N LYS A 549 -7.49 -32.48 -5.29
CA LYS A 549 -6.22 -32.63 -5.96
C LYS A 549 -5.91 -31.44 -6.85
N ASP A 550 -4.63 -31.31 -7.20
CA ASP A 550 -4.15 -30.33 -8.17
C ASP A 550 -4.77 -30.53 -9.58
N VAL A 551 -4.51 -29.62 -10.51
CA VAL A 551 -5.04 -29.68 -11.89
C VAL A 551 -4.58 -30.97 -12.61
N GLY A 552 -3.41 -31.47 -12.29
CA GLY A 552 -2.86 -32.71 -12.84
C GLY A 552 -3.39 -33.97 -12.18
N GLY A 553 -4.10 -33.87 -11.07
CA GLY A 553 -4.56 -35.01 -10.27
C GLY A 553 -3.43 -35.78 -9.56
N ASN A 554 -2.24 -35.18 -9.51
CA ASN A 554 -1.01 -35.83 -9.06
C ASN A 554 -0.84 -35.78 -7.54
N ASP A 555 -1.25 -34.67 -6.89
CA ASP A 555 -1.04 -34.46 -5.46
C ASP A 555 -2.27 -33.87 -4.81
N TYR A 556 -2.40 -34.04 -3.49
CA TYR A 556 -3.44 -33.44 -2.68
C TYR A 556 -3.06 -31.99 -2.36
N LEU A 557 -4.06 -31.11 -2.36
CA LEU A 557 -3.86 -29.71 -2.04
C LEU A 557 -3.92 -29.42 -0.54
N ASP A 558 -4.35 -30.41 0.28
CA ASP A 558 -4.49 -30.32 1.74
C ASP A 558 -5.22 -29.05 2.22
N LEU A 559 -6.22 -28.62 1.45
CA LEU A 559 -6.94 -27.37 1.71
C LEU A 559 -7.71 -27.44 3.02
N MET A 560 -7.56 -26.39 3.81
CA MET A 560 -8.25 -26.25 5.09
C MET A 560 -9.44 -25.29 4.97
N PRO A 561 -10.60 -25.61 5.61
CA PRO A 561 -11.73 -24.73 5.65
C PRO A 561 -11.41 -23.42 6.40
N ALA A 562 -11.80 -22.29 5.81
CA ALA A 562 -11.64 -20.99 6.45
C ALA A 562 -12.99 -20.33 6.75
N VAL A 563 -13.99 -20.48 5.88
CA VAL A 563 -15.29 -19.81 6.02
C VAL A 563 -16.43 -20.79 5.80
N LEU A 564 -17.37 -20.82 6.75
CA LEU A 564 -18.63 -21.53 6.64
C LEU A 564 -19.74 -20.53 6.30
N LEU A 565 -20.30 -20.63 5.09
CA LEU A 565 -21.35 -19.77 4.60
C LEU A 565 -22.69 -20.49 4.67
N VAL A 566 -23.66 -19.91 5.38
CA VAL A 566 -24.96 -20.51 5.68
C VAL A 566 -26.10 -19.53 5.49
N PRO A 567 -27.33 -19.99 5.24
CA PRO A 567 -28.52 -19.17 5.38
C PRO A 567 -28.66 -18.61 6.79
N ILE A 568 -29.28 -17.43 6.92
CA ILE A 568 -29.44 -16.75 8.22
C ILE A 568 -30.14 -17.62 9.29
N SER A 569 -31.02 -18.51 8.84
CA SER A 569 -31.76 -19.44 9.72
C SER A 569 -30.83 -20.45 10.43
N LEU A 570 -29.70 -20.78 9.83
CA LEU A 570 -28.73 -21.74 10.35
C LEU A 570 -27.54 -21.07 11.07
N GLY A 571 -27.41 -19.73 11.01
CA GLY A 571 -26.25 -19.00 11.55
C GLY A 571 -25.99 -19.22 13.03
N GLY A 572 -27.06 -19.22 13.84
CA GLY A 572 -26.94 -19.50 15.28
C GLY A 572 -26.47 -20.92 15.59
N SER A 573 -27.04 -21.91 14.89
CA SER A 573 -26.65 -23.31 15.03
C SER A 573 -25.21 -23.54 14.55
N ALA A 574 -24.83 -22.93 13.43
CA ALA A 574 -23.45 -23.01 12.89
C ALA A 574 -22.42 -22.48 13.89
N ARG A 575 -22.64 -21.30 14.45
CA ARG A 575 -21.74 -20.72 15.48
C ARG A 575 -21.70 -21.58 16.73
N SER A 576 -22.83 -22.12 17.18
CA SER A 576 -22.88 -23.01 18.35
C SER A 576 -22.06 -24.27 18.12
N ILE A 577 -22.18 -24.93 16.95
CA ILE A 577 -21.43 -26.15 16.63
C ILE A 577 -19.93 -25.86 16.55
N ILE A 578 -19.51 -24.79 15.90
CA ILE A 578 -18.08 -24.44 15.74
C ILE A 578 -17.42 -24.03 17.06
N ALA A 579 -18.17 -23.37 17.95
CA ALA A 579 -17.62 -22.89 19.23
C ALA A 579 -17.69 -23.92 20.36
N ALA A 580 -18.62 -24.88 20.29
CA ALA A 580 -18.83 -25.83 21.37
C ALA A 580 -17.60 -26.71 21.65
N GLU A 581 -17.33 -26.97 22.91
CA GLU A 581 -16.28 -27.89 23.32
C GLU A 581 -16.68 -29.37 23.16
N TYR A 582 -17.94 -29.64 23.37
CA TYR A 582 -18.54 -30.97 23.24
C TYR A 582 -19.64 -30.91 22.17
N ASP A 583 -19.96 -32.09 21.61
CA ASP A 583 -21.03 -32.25 20.65
C ASP A 583 -22.35 -31.67 21.22
N PRO A 584 -22.96 -30.66 20.60
CA PRO A 584 -24.18 -30.06 21.07
C PRO A 584 -25.41 -30.99 20.89
N ASP A 585 -25.26 -32.13 20.21
CA ASP A 585 -26.33 -33.14 20.08
C ASP A 585 -26.52 -33.87 21.41
N THR A 586 -27.60 -33.51 22.08
CA THR A 586 -27.94 -34.00 23.43
C THR A 586 -28.71 -35.32 23.44
N ALA A 587 -29.00 -35.91 22.28
CA ALA A 587 -29.85 -37.11 22.18
C ALA A 587 -29.32 -38.28 23.01
N ASN A 588 -28.00 -38.41 23.21
CA ASN A 588 -27.38 -39.49 23.91
C ASN A 588 -26.76 -39.16 25.28
N LYS A 589 -26.84 -37.93 25.76
CA LYS A 589 -26.25 -37.44 27.03
C LYS A 589 -24.75 -37.81 27.27
N LEU A 590 -24.03 -38.22 26.27
CA LEU A 590 -22.59 -38.54 26.33
C LEU A 590 -21.85 -37.28 25.86
N GLN A 591 -20.96 -36.80 26.69
CA GLN A 591 -20.04 -35.71 26.34
C GLN A 591 -18.99 -36.24 25.35
N LYS A 592 -19.18 -36.07 24.06
CA LYS A 592 -18.21 -36.37 23.02
C LYS A 592 -17.44 -35.11 22.68
N PRO A 593 -16.10 -35.16 22.59
CA PRO A 593 -15.33 -34.01 22.12
C PRO A 593 -15.80 -33.55 20.74
N ASN A 594 -15.91 -32.27 20.53
CA ASN A 594 -16.26 -31.69 19.23
C ASN A 594 -15.06 -31.69 18.29
N ILE A 595 -15.11 -32.53 17.25
CA ILE A 595 -14.02 -32.69 16.28
C ILE A 595 -13.94 -31.52 15.27
N VAL A 596 -14.98 -30.69 15.17
CA VAL A 596 -15.00 -29.52 14.28
C VAL A 596 -14.87 -28.20 15.03
N ARG A 597 -14.46 -28.23 16.30
CA ARG A 597 -14.21 -27.04 17.11
C ARG A 597 -13.16 -26.18 16.44
N ASN A 598 -13.46 -24.89 16.22
CA ASN A 598 -12.58 -23.92 15.57
C ASN A 598 -12.10 -24.35 14.16
N MET A 599 -12.83 -25.23 13.48
CA MET A 599 -12.49 -25.72 12.14
C MET A 599 -12.46 -24.58 11.12
N VAL A 600 -13.31 -23.60 11.27
CA VAL A 600 -13.37 -22.40 10.39
C VAL A 600 -13.03 -21.14 11.18
N ARG A 601 -12.38 -20.22 10.51
CA ARG A 601 -12.08 -18.90 11.06
C ARG A 601 -13.36 -18.06 11.27
N ASP A 602 -14.32 -18.22 10.35
CA ASP A 602 -15.52 -17.38 10.33
C ASP A 602 -16.77 -18.14 9.90
N VAL A 603 -17.88 -17.77 10.51
CA VAL A 603 -19.22 -18.25 10.13
C VAL A 603 -20.00 -17.06 9.58
N VAL A 604 -20.24 -17.07 8.28
CA VAL A 604 -21.01 -16.05 7.57
C VAL A 604 -22.41 -16.52 7.38
N ASP A 605 -23.37 -15.85 8.00
CA ASP A 605 -24.80 -16.06 7.79
C ASP A 605 -25.42 -14.88 7.03
N THR A 606 -26.26 -15.19 6.05
CA THR A 606 -26.81 -14.17 5.18
C THR A 606 -28.29 -14.47 4.81
N PRO A 607 -29.14 -13.41 4.74
CA PRO A 607 -30.47 -13.56 4.23
C PRO A 607 -30.57 -13.75 2.71
N ARG A 608 -29.42 -13.60 1.99
CA ARG A 608 -29.34 -13.78 0.52
C ARG A 608 -29.34 -15.26 0.13
N LEU A 609 -29.03 -16.15 1.07
CA LEU A 609 -29.14 -17.57 0.90
C LEU A 609 -30.47 -18.04 1.54
N THR A 610 -31.18 -18.91 0.83
CA THR A 610 -32.46 -19.49 1.27
C THR A 610 -32.34 -21.01 1.36
N GLY A 611 -33.23 -21.62 2.17
CA GLY A 611 -33.24 -23.08 2.35
C GLY A 611 -32.23 -23.56 3.40
N THR A 612 -31.67 -24.75 3.16
CA THR A 612 -30.76 -25.46 4.09
C THR A 612 -29.36 -25.66 3.55
N ARG A 613 -29.11 -25.27 2.28
CA ARG A 613 -27.81 -25.42 1.63
C ARG A 613 -26.74 -24.58 2.32
N ARG A 614 -25.60 -25.19 2.58
CA ARG A 614 -24.41 -24.55 3.12
C ARG A 614 -23.22 -24.69 2.18
N TYR A 615 -22.28 -23.79 2.33
CA TYR A 615 -21.02 -23.80 1.57
C TYR A 615 -19.84 -23.66 2.53
N LEU A 616 -18.78 -24.39 2.24
CA LEU A 616 -17.53 -24.33 2.96
C LEU A 616 -16.48 -23.81 1.99
N PHE A 617 -15.75 -22.75 2.35
CA PHE A 617 -14.70 -22.15 1.54
C PHE A 617 -13.35 -22.24 2.26
N ALA A 618 -12.31 -22.51 1.51
CA ALA A 618 -10.90 -22.33 1.94
C ALA A 618 -10.57 -20.83 2.01
N ASP A 619 -9.38 -20.48 2.49
CA ASP A 619 -8.92 -19.10 2.47
C ASP A 619 -8.80 -18.62 1.02
N PRO A 620 -9.43 -17.48 0.64
CA PRO A 620 -9.37 -16.97 -0.72
C PRO A 620 -7.97 -16.54 -1.15
N ALA A 621 -7.02 -16.35 -0.22
CA ALA A 621 -5.62 -16.09 -0.54
C ALA A 621 -4.87 -17.37 -0.96
N GLU A 622 -5.28 -18.54 -0.45
CA GLU A 622 -4.67 -19.84 -0.73
C GLU A 622 -5.33 -20.52 -1.92
N ALA A 623 -6.66 -20.62 -1.90
CA ALA A 623 -7.46 -21.28 -2.94
C ALA A 623 -8.66 -20.44 -3.36
N PRO A 624 -8.47 -19.43 -4.20
CA PRO A 624 -9.54 -18.52 -4.62
C PRO A 624 -10.55 -19.25 -5.51
N VAL A 625 -11.82 -19.28 -5.10
CA VAL A 625 -12.92 -19.93 -5.82
C VAL A 625 -13.72 -18.92 -6.63
N ILE A 626 -14.12 -17.82 -5.99
CA ILE A 626 -14.83 -16.71 -6.59
C ILE A 626 -13.94 -15.48 -6.50
N GLU A 627 -13.79 -14.79 -7.60
CA GLU A 627 -13.04 -13.54 -7.67
C GLU A 627 -13.97 -12.39 -8.03
N VAL A 628 -13.83 -11.28 -7.30
CA VAL A 628 -14.39 -9.98 -7.67
C VAL A 628 -13.24 -9.17 -8.23
N ALA A 629 -13.24 -8.96 -9.53
CA ALA A 629 -12.18 -8.27 -10.25
C ALA A 629 -12.64 -6.85 -10.61
N PHE A 630 -11.84 -5.85 -10.22
CA PHE A 630 -12.10 -4.44 -10.47
C PHE A 630 -11.30 -3.96 -11.67
N LEU A 631 -11.87 -3.05 -12.47
CA LEU A 631 -11.16 -2.42 -13.57
C LEU A 631 -9.99 -1.62 -13.03
N ASP A 632 -8.78 -1.89 -13.56
CA ASP A 632 -7.51 -1.28 -13.13
C ASP A 632 -7.24 -1.35 -11.61
N GLY A 633 -7.91 -2.27 -10.93
CA GLY A 633 -7.81 -2.45 -9.48
C GLY A 633 -8.52 -1.39 -8.64
N VAL A 634 -9.26 -0.46 -9.26
CA VAL A 634 -9.99 0.60 -8.57
C VAL A 634 -11.24 0.03 -7.91
N GLN A 635 -11.22 -0.09 -6.59
CA GLN A 635 -12.31 -0.70 -5.81
C GLN A 635 -13.40 0.30 -5.42
N ASP A 636 -13.10 1.59 -5.45
CA ASP A 636 -14.01 2.64 -5.01
C ASP A 636 -14.95 3.10 -6.12
N PRO A 637 -16.22 3.41 -5.81
CA PRO A 637 -17.13 3.99 -6.78
C PRO A 637 -16.68 5.40 -7.16
N TYR A 638 -16.74 5.68 -8.46
CA TYR A 638 -16.40 7.00 -9.01
C TYR A 638 -17.64 7.87 -9.13
N LEU A 639 -17.54 9.12 -8.67
CA LEU A 639 -18.58 10.15 -8.75
C LEU A 639 -18.17 11.21 -9.77
N GLU A 640 -19.03 11.52 -10.71
CA GLU A 640 -18.84 12.55 -11.73
C GLU A 640 -20.02 13.52 -11.71
N MET A 641 -19.74 14.81 -11.76
CA MET A 641 -20.77 15.85 -11.77
C MET A 641 -20.87 16.51 -13.15
N GLN A 642 -22.09 16.81 -13.56
CA GLN A 642 -22.37 17.61 -14.75
C GLN A 642 -23.46 18.65 -14.44
N GLY A 643 -23.17 19.92 -14.75
CA GLY A 643 -24.20 20.98 -14.76
C GLY A 643 -25.23 20.67 -15.84
N GLY A 644 -26.52 20.68 -15.52
CA GLY A 644 -27.58 20.34 -16.47
C GLY A 644 -28.07 21.55 -17.24
N PHE A 645 -28.14 21.47 -18.57
CA PHE A 645 -28.89 22.40 -19.41
C PHE A 645 -30.40 22.08 -19.38
N ASP A 646 -30.74 20.77 -19.34
CA ASP A 646 -32.11 20.28 -19.39
C ASP A 646 -32.79 20.21 -18.02
N VAL A 647 -32.03 20.32 -16.93
CA VAL A 647 -32.52 20.24 -15.54
C VAL A 647 -32.02 21.44 -14.76
N ASP A 648 -32.93 22.12 -14.06
CA ASP A 648 -32.58 23.26 -13.21
C ASP A 648 -31.85 22.76 -11.95
N GLY A 649 -30.54 22.45 -12.09
CA GLY A 649 -29.72 21.86 -11.02
C GLY A 649 -28.46 21.20 -11.56
N ALA A 650 -27.87 20.33 -10.74
CA ALA A 650 -26.71 19.53 -11.07
C ALA A 650 -27.08 18.04 -11.12
N ARG A 651 -26.41 17.31 -11.99
CA ARG A 651 -26.50 15.85 -12.14
C ARG A 651 -25.25 15.20 -11.63
N TRP A 652 -25.37 14.13 -10.84
CA TRP A 652 -24.26 13.30 -10.42
C TRP A 652 -24.46 11.89 -10.96
N LYS A 653 -23.39 11.34 -11.53
CA LYS A 653 -23.32 9.97 -12.00
C LYS A 653 -22.36 9.19 -11.11
N VAL A 654 -22.84 8.13 -10.49
CA VAL A 654 -21.99 7.16 -9.78
C VAL A 654 -21.73 5.99 -10.69
N ARG A 655 -20.49 5.57 -10.79
CA ARG A 655 -20.05 4.44 -11.60
C ARG A 655 -19.13 3.54 -10.81
N LEU A 656 -19.25 2.23 -11.02
CA LEU A 656 -18.38 1.21 -10.48
C LEU A 656 -18.19 0.13 -11.56
N ASP A 657 -16.92 -0.16 -11.88
CA ASP A 657 -16.54 -1.08 -12.95
C ASP A 657 -15.90 -2.33 -12.35
N TYR A 658 -16.62 -3.46 -12.38
CA TYR A 658 -16.15 -4.73 -11.81
C TYR A 658 -16.78 -5.93 -12.52
N GLY A 659 -16.18 -7.11 -12.29
CA GLY A 659 -16.72 -8.39 -12.72
C GLY A 659 -16.68 -9.39 -11.57
N VAL A 660 -17.64 -10.32 -11.55
CA VAL A 660 -17.67 -11.43 -10.60
C VAL A 660 -17.61 -12.73 -11.38
N GLY A 661 -16.68 -13.62 -11.04
CA GLY A 661 -16.54 -14.90 -11.72
C GLY A 661 -16.04 -16.01 -10.79
N ALA A 662 -16.43 -17.25 -11.12
CA ALA A 662 -15.81 -18.42 -10.51
C ALA A 662 -14.54 -18.78 -11.25
N ILE A 663 -13.44 -18.92 -10.52
CA ILE A 663 -12.12 -19.19 -11.11
C ILE A 663 -11.61 -20.59 -10.79
N ASP A 664 -11.97 -21.17 -9.64
CA ASP A 664 -11.66 -22.52 -9.25
C ASP A 664 -12.83 -23.18 -8.50
N TYR A 665 -12.89 -24.50 -8.50
CA TYR A 665 -13.88 -25.28 -7.74
C TYR A 665 -13.27 -25.96 -6.51
N ARG A 666 -11.94 -26.11 -6.45
CA ARG A 666 -11.24 -26.95 -5.46
C ARG A 666 -11.32 -26.37 -4.04
N GLY A 667 -11.28 -25.06 -3.93
CA GLY A 667 -11.32 -24.35 -2.64
C GLY A 667 -12.73 -24.27 -2.01
N ALA A 668 -13.76 -24.95 -2.57
CA ALA A 668 -15.10 -24.89 -2.01
C ALA A 668 -15.83 -26.22 -2.07
N VAL A 669 -16.64 -26.47 -1.05
CA VAL A 669 -17.52 -27.65 -0.94
C VAL A 669 -18.94 -27.18 -0.62
N THR A 670 -19.95 -27.85 -1.17
CA THR A 670 -21.37 -27.59 -0.83
C THR A 670 -22.06 -28.83 -0.31
N ASN A 671 -23.02 -28.60 0.60
CA ASN A 671 -23.96 -29.58 1.08
C ASN A 671 -25.39 -29.05 0.96
N ALA A 672 -26.26 -29.83 0.36
CA ALA A 672 -27.67 -29.40 0.14
C ALA A 672 -28.42 -29.12 1.43
N GLY A 673 -27.97 -29.68 2.55
CA GLY A 673 -28.76 -29.76 3.78
C GLY A 673 -29.91 -30.75 3.65
N VAL A 674 -30.80 -30.77 4.63
CA VAL A 674 -32.05 -31.56 4.66
C VAL A 674 -33.17 -30.63 5.04
#